data_1c93d2453ab97a3537b18dea938bbbaa
#
_entry.id   1c93d2453ab97a3537b18dea938bbbaa
#
_cell.length_a   1.000
_cell.length_b   1.000
_cell.length_c   1.000
_cell.angle_alpha   90.00
_cell.angle_beta   90.00
_cell.angle_gamma   90.00
#
_symmetry.space_group_name_H-M   'P 1'
#
loop_
_entity.id
_entity.type
_entity.pdbx_description
1 polymer ?
#
loop_
_entity_poly.entity_id
_entity_poly.type
_entity_poly.pdbx_seq_one_letter_code
_entity_poly.pdbx_strand_id
1 'polypeptide(L)'
;MNSAATLIQQLPELSDAQFNEKYLKQKQGMHTLATILPQVEQQSLALRAVKLALKVNLKLGSKLAGTVKPEFQTATIKLIGKIPTSPQLKIQLLTLTSSDMAIPMLVAALNHKESAVRLNAIRAIGKIGSEAAVIELARSLESEDSQVQAWAAWALGEIDSKPAAGALLKALNHKASGVRVWAVWALGKIHPKTAVPALLKALKHQDSEVRWRAAVNCGKIGVSEVVPWLMNALKDSNHIVRARAAAALGKIGDCEAVPRLVELLYDPDSYAVSLRAAEALGQIGTEKAVAGLLEALNHDDSDVRGSAVSALGEISSEVAAVAVMRSLSDRDIFVRGRAAVALGNLNTAGDPNLQKMVTAGLALAIGDSESYVRWRVAAALGQIGTEEAVAGLVRLLGDETSGVRQNAVKSLGQIGSTAALLALEAALNREFADVRALAAQYLPDVSTEAETVDLDPSASADFSGEKLPKILIAPEAEASEYIVDRPAGRQIKYLISIGSPGVREPRNFHKVPNRLRLEFNDLDTPVDDPDRVLPKLEDVIKIIDFALKMSARPGNLLVCCQSGISRSTATALTVCAALLGRGKEQEAWAVVLAARPQAKPNRWMVQLADEALGRDGKLALVLELTTATPELEIANS
;
A
#
# COMPACT_ATOMS: atom_id res chain seq x y z
N MET A 1 2.35 49.13 11.47
CA MET A 1 1.79 47.92 12.10
C MET A 1 1.54 48.26 13.59
N ASN A 2 0.27 48.21 14.05
CA ASN A 2 0.00 48.45 15.43
C ASN A 2 0.64 47.31 16.27
N SER A 3 1.33 47.66 17.39
CA SER A 3 1.93 46.63 18.26
C SER A 3 0.83 45.74 18.85
N ALA A 4 1.17 44.50 19.22
CA ALA A 4 0.22 43.56 19.84
C ALA A 4 -0.42 44.19 21.11
N ALA A 5 0.37 44.95 21.90
CA ALA A 5 -0.10 45.67 23.08
C ALA A 5 -1.20 46.70 22.75
N THR A 6 -1.04 47.48 21.69
CA THR A 6 -2.04 48.47 21.24
C THR A 6 -3.33 47.77 20.79
N LEU A 7 -3.22 46.65 20.09
CA LEU A 7 -4.39 45.85 19.65
C LEU A 7 -5.14 45.24 20.86
N ILE A 8 -4.43 44.74 21.86
CA ILE A 8 -5.03 44.18 23.08
C ILE A 8 -5.79 45.27 23.88
N GLN A 9 -5.22 46.47 23.98
CA GLN A 9 -5.89 47.62 24.67
C GLN A 9 -7.20 48.02 23.99
N GLN A 10 -7.30 47.87 22.66
CA GLN A 10 -8.53 48.20 21.92
C GLN A 10 -9.63 47.13 22.01
N LEU A 11 -9.30 45.86 22.34
CA LEU A 11 -10.27 44.78 22.35
C LEU A 11 -11.49 45.01 23.30
N PRO A 12 -11.33 45.55 24.53
CA PRO A 12 -12.45 45.82 25.42
C PRO A 12 -13.43 46.87 24.90
N GLU A 13 -12.94 47.83 24.11
CA GLU A 13 -13.71 48.98 23.60
C GLU A 13 -14.60 48.61 22.42
N LEU A 14 -14.31 47.50 21.71
CA LEU A 14 -15.07 47.07 20.57
C LEU A 14 -16.41 46.45 20.95
N SER A 15 -17.49 46.87 20.30
CA SER A 15 -18.75 46.13 20.35
C SER A 15 -18.59 44.74 19.72
N ASP A 16 -19.51 43.80 20.01
CA ASP A 16 -19.47 42.45 19.41
C ASP A 16 -19.56 42.49 17.88
N ALA A 17 -20.31 43.44 17.31
CA ALA A 17 -20.41 43.63 15.86
C ALA A 17 -19.08 44.09 15.26
N GLN A 18 -18.43 45.08 15.85
CA GLN A 18 -17.13 45.60 15.43
C GLN A 18 -16.02 44.53 15.58
N PHE A 19 -16.07 43.74 16.66
CA PHE A 19 -15.14 42.64 16.89
C PHE A 19 -15.28 41.56 15.78
N ASN A 20 -16.50 41.17 15.44
CA ASN A 20 -16.80 40.21 14.40
C ASN A 20 -16.29 40.71 13.03
N GLU A 21 -16.55 41.95 12.67
CA GLU A 21 -16.14 42.58 11.42
C GLU A 21 -14.61 42.62 11.28
N LYS A 22 -13.93 43.10 12.32
CA LYS A 22 -12.48 43.32 12.31
C LYS A 22 -11.66 42.05 12.41
N TYR A 23 -12.09 41.05 13.22
CA TYR A 23 -11.28 39.89 13.58
C TYR A 23 -11.83 38.55 13.09
N LEU A 24 -13.13 38.38 12.91
CA LEU A 24 -13.69 37.05 12.62
C LEU A 24 -14.18 36.86 11.19
N LYS A 25 -14.50 37.94 10.46
CA LYS A 25 -14.89 37.85 9.05
C LYS A 25 -13.71 37.91 8.08
N GLN A 26 -12.59 38.48 8.49
CA GLN A 26 -11.40 38.65 7.66
C GLN A 26 -10.31 37.63 8.02
N LYS A 27 -9.73 36.96 7.03
CA LYS A 27 -8.66 35.96 7.23
C LYS A 27 -7.46 36.55 8.00
N GLN A 28 -7.07 37.78 7.67
CA GLN A 28 -5.98 38.49 8.34
C GLN A 28 -6.33 38.85 9.79
N GLY A 29 -7.58 39.24 10.08
CA GLY A 29 -8.07 39.52 11.44
C GLY A 29 -8.04 38.27 12.31
N MET A 30 -8.43 37.11 11.77
CA MET A 30 -8.37 35.82 12.47
C MET A 30 -6.95 35.45 12.89
N HIS A 31 -5.99 35.68 11.99
CA HIS A 31 -4.57 35.41 12.29
C HIS A 31 -4.02 36.35 13.36
N THR A 32 -4.37 37.64 13.26
CA THR A 32 -4.04 38.63 14.29
C THR A 32 -4.61 38.25 15.64
N LEU A 33 -5.88 37.82 15.70
CA LEU A 33 -6.53 37.40 16.95
C LEU A 33 -5.83 36.20 17.59
N ALA A 34 -5.46 35.20 16.81
CA ALA A 34 -4.71 34.04 17.26
C ALA A 34 -3.34 34.41 17.87
N THR A 35 -2.71 35.47 17.35
CA THR A 35 -1.40 35.93 17.83
C THR A 35 -1.50 36.76 19.13
N ILE A 36 -2.58 37.52 19.33
CA ILE A 36 -2.73 38.39 20.49
C ILE A 36 -3.42 37.71 21.69
N LEU A 37 -4.31 36.73 21.46
CA LEU A 37 -5.03 36.02 22.52
C LEU A 37 -4.14 35.39 23.62
N PRO A 38 -2.96 34.81 23.30
CA PRO A 38 -2.04 34.33 24.35
C PRO A 38 -1.51 35.42 25.27
N GLN A 39 -1.61 36.68 24.88
CA GLN A 39 -1.09 37.84 25.62
C GLN A 39 -2.20 38.59 26.40
N VAL A 40 -3.46 38.19 26.22
CA VAL A 40 -4.62 38.81 26.91
C VAL A 40 -4.59 38.44 28.39
N GLU A 41 -4.55 39.48 29.28
CA GLU A 41 -4.51 39.31 30.73
C GLU A 41 -5.87 39.06 31.37
N GLN A 42 -6.94 39.52 30.72
CA GLN A 42 -8.30 39.44 31.28
C GLN A 42 -9.02 38.19 30.78
N GLN A 43 -9.38 37.30 31.70
CA GLN A 43 -10.13 36.08 31.39
C GLN A 43 -11.49 36.37 30.72
N SER A 44 -12.20 37.40 31.15
CA SER A 44 -13.49 37.83 30.60
C SER A 44 -13.39 38.18 29.11
N LEU A 45 -12.29 38.83 28.71
CA LEU A 45 -12.03 39.23 27.34
C LEU A 45 -11.65 38.01 26.46
N ALA A 46 -10.81 37.10 26.97
CA ALA A 46 -10.48 35.85 26.31
C ALA A 46 -11.74 34.99 26.09
N LEU A 47 -12.59 34.83 27.10
CA LEU A 47 -13.87 34.12 27.01
C LEU A 47 -14.81 34.74 25.99
N ARG A 48 -14.92 36.08 25.97
CA ARG A 48 -15.75 36.82 25.01
C ARG A 48 -15.27 36.57 23.58
N ALA A 49 -13.98 36.71 23.33
CA ALA A 49 -13.38 36.48 21.99
C ALA A 49 -13.66 35.06 21.48
N VAL A 50 -13.40 34.03 22.30
CA VAL A 50 -13.67 32.63 21.97
C VAL A 50 -15.16 32.37 21.76
N LYS A 51 -16.04 32.93 22.61
CA LYS A 51 -17.50 32.77 22.48
C LYS A 51 -18.03 33.37 21.17
N LEU A 52 -17.53 34.54 20.76
CA LEU A 52 -17.87 35.15 19.48
C LEU A 52 -17.35 34.33 18.31
N ALA A 53 -16.11 33.89 18.39
CA ALA A 53 -15.51 33.04 17.34
C ALA A 53 -16.28 31.73 17.18
N LEU A 54 -16.69 31.06 18.24
CA LEU A 54 -17.52 29.84 18.19
C LEU A 54 -18.89 30.07 17.55
N LYS A 55 -19.48 31.28 17.67
CA LYS A 55 -20.75 31.64 17.02
C LYS A 55 -20.56 31.82 15.48
N VAL A 56 -19.41 32.33 15.04
CA VAL A 56 -19.12 32.58 13.63
C VAL A 56 -18.59 31.32 12.93
N ASN A 57 -17.66 30.62 13.57
CA ASN A 57 -17.06 29.41 13.03
C ASN A 57 -16.57 28.51 14.17
N LEU A 58 -17.21 27.35 14.34
CA LEU A 58 -16.89 26.41 15.41
C LEU A 58 -15.42 25.95 15.39
N LYS A 59 -14.85 25.67 14.20
CA LYS A 59 -13.45 25.22 14.07
C LYS A 59 -12.46 26.32 14.48
N LEU A 60 -12.73 27.55 14.06
CA LEU A 60 -11.93 28.71 14.45
C LEU A 60 -12.00 28.96 15.96
N GLY A 61 -13.21 29.02 16.51
CA GLY A 61 -13.42 29.24 17.95
C GLY A 61 -12.73 28.16 18.79
N SER A 62 -12.75 26.92 18.33
CA SER A 62 -12.07 25.81 19.00
C SER A 62 -10.54 25.97 18.98
N LYS A 63 -9.95 26.35 17.85
CA LYS A 63 -8.50 26.66 17.80
C LYS A 63 -8.15 27.79 18.75
N LEU A 64 -8.92 28.88 18.74
CA LEU A 64 -8.68 30.01 19.61
C LEU A 64 -8.86 29.66 21.10
N ALA A 65 -9.78 28.74 21.46
CA ALA A 65 -9.96 28.27 22.82
C ALA A 65 -8.71 27.63 23.45
N GLY A 66 -7.86 27.04 22.61
CA GLY A 66 -6.59 26.44 23.04
C GLY A 66 -5.39 27.41 22.96
N THR A 67 -5.54 28.58 22.30
CA THR A 67 -4.44 29.56 22.17
C THR A 67 -4.43 30.61 23.26
N VAL A 68 -5.49 30.73 24.05
CA VAL A 68 -5.52 31.65 25.21
C VAL A 68 -4.49 31.25 26.27
N LYS A 69 -4.20 32.15 27.22
CA LYS A 69 -3.33 31.81 28.35
C LYS A 69 -3.72 30.49 28.99
N PRO A 70 -2.75 29.65 29.43
CA PRO A 70 -3.03 28.33 30.02
C PRO A 70 -4.07 28.37 31.15
N GLU A 71 -4.04 29.39 32.02
CA GLU A 71 -4.96 29.59 33.11
C GLU A 71 -6.43 29.81 32.68
N PHE A 72 -6.65 30.27 31.42
CA PHE A 72 -7.98 30.53 30.88
C PHE A 72 -8.50 29.36 30.01
N GLN A 73 -7.64 28.44 29.61
CA GLN A 73 -7.99 27.35 28.68
C GLN A 73 -9.12 26.47 29.21
N THR A 74 -9.11 26.14 30.50
CA THR A 74 -10.19 25.35 31.11
C THR A 74 -11.55 26.02 30.92
N ALA A 75 -11.62 27.33 31.09
CA ALA A 75 -12.88 28.08 30.95
C ALA A 75 -13.33 28.19 29.48
N THR A 76 -12.40 28.44 28.55
CA THR A 76 -12.70 28.54 27.11
C THR A 76 -13.09 27.20 26.51
N ILE A 77 -12.42 26.11 26.89
CA ILE A 77 -12.73 24.75 26.42
C ILE A 77 -14.08 24.25 26.93
N LYS A 78 -14.48 24.63 28.16
CA LYS A 78 -15.83 24.37 28.66
C LYS A 78 -16.94 24.98 27.80
N LEU A 79 -16.68 26.05 27.04
CA LEU A 79 -17.64 26.58 26.07
C LEU A 79 -17.94 25.59 24.96
N ILE A 80 -16.90 24.88 24.46
CA ILE A 80 -17.06 23.84 23.43
C ILE A 80 -17.94 22.70 23.96
N GLY A 81 -17.73 22.29 25.22
CA GLY A 81 -18.52 21.25 25.85
C GLY A 81 -20.03 21.56 25.92
N LYS A 82 -20.39 22.85 25.98
CA LYS A 82 -21.79 23.32 26.05
C LYS A 82 -22.47 23.44 24.69
N ILE A 83 -21.75 23.31 23.58
CA ILE A 83 -22.32 23.41 22.23
C ILE A 83 -23.23 22.19 21.97
N PRO A 84 -24.52 22.39 21.60
CA PRO A 84 -25.42 21.31 21.26
C PRO A 84 -25.04 20.77 19.88
N THR A 85 -24.25 19.70 19.84
CA THR A 85 -23.74 19.08 18.60
C THR A 85 -23.51 17.59 18.81
N SER A 86 -23.28 16.84 17.70
CA SER A 86 -22.99 15.42 17.78
C SER A 86 -21.71 15.14 18.58
N PRO A 87 -21.63 13.98 19.26
CA PRO A 87 -20.41 13.58 19.98
C PRO A 87 -19.16 13.60 19.10
N GLN A 88 -19.27 13.17 17.84
CA GLN A 88 -18.16 13.14 16.88
C GLN A 88 -17.64 14.55 16.58
N LEU A 89 -18.54 15.51 16.29
CA LEU A 89 -18.14 16.89 16.04
C LEU A 89 -17.53 17.52 17.30
N LYS A 90 -18.11 17.24 18.47
CA LYS A 90 -17.56 17.73 19.74
C LYS A 90 -16.12 17.27 19.97
N ILE A 91 -15.82 16.00 19.70
CA ILE A 91 -14.46 15.45 19.78
C ILE A 91 -13.54 16.16 18.79
N GLN A 92 -13.98 16.38 17.53
CA GLN A 92 -13.19 17.12 16.55
C GLN A 92 -12.87 18.54 17.01
N LEU A 93 -13.85 19.24 17.57
CA LEU A 93 -13.65 20.60 18.09
C LEU A 93 -12.68 20.62 19.27
N LEU A 94 -12.78 19.67 20.20
CA LEU A 94 -11.84 19.50 21.31
C LEU A 94 -10.42 19.19 20.83
N THR A 95 -10.28 18.36 19.81
CA THR A 95 -8.97 18.07 19.19
C THR A 95 -8.30 19.32 18.64
N LEU A 96 -9.08 20.22 18.02
CA LEU A 96 -8.57 21.46 17.44
C LEU A 96 -8.03 22.45 18.48
N THR A 97 -8.34 22.27 19.76
CA THR A 97 -7.78 23.12 20.83
C THR A 97 -6.29 22.84 21.07
N SER A 98 -5.81 21.62 20.76
CA SER A 98 -4.45 21.15 21.07
C SER A 98 -4.04 21.40 22.52
N SER A 99 -4.98 21.37 23.45
CA SER A 99 -4.80 21.70 24.86
C SER A 99 -5.09 20.51 25.76
N ASP A 100 -4.27 20.32 26.79
CA ASP A 100 -4.45 19.28 27.81
C ASP A 100 -5.77 19.44 28.57
N MET A 101 -6.28 20.65 28.64
CA MET A 101 -7.58 20.94 29.31
C MET A 101 -8.76 20.31 28.58
N ALA A 102 -8.58 19.83 27.32
CA ALA A 102 -9.59 19.08 26.60
C ALA A 102 -9.60 17.57 26.97
N ILE A 103 -8.50 17.05 27.51
CA ILE A 103 -8.32 15.62 27.80
C ILE A 103 -9.43 15.07 28.71
N PRO A 104 -9.83 15.70 29.84
CA PRO A 104 -10.88 15.15 30.69
C PRO A 104 -12.21 14.94 29.96
N MET A 105 -12.55 15.82 29.02
CA MET A 105 -13.78 15.69 28.23
C MET A 105 -13.67 14.61 27.15
N LEU A 106 -12.47 14.40 26.60
CA LEU A 106 -12.19 13.32 25.67
C LEU A 106 -12.18 11.97 26.38
N VAL A 107 -11.63 11.89 27.58
CA VAL A 107 -11.65 10.68 28.44
C VAL A 107 -13.09 10.28 28.77
N ALA A 108 -13.95 11.24 29.10
CA ALA A 108 -15.37 10.95 29.32
C ALA A 108 -16.07 10.31 28.12
N ALA A 109 -15.62 10.63 26.88
CA ALA A 109 -16.14 10.06 25.65
C ALA A 109 -15.67 8.61 25.40
N LEU A 110 -14.67 8.09 26.12
CA LEU A 110 -14.24 6.69 26.03
C LEU A 110 -15.30 5.72 26.55
N ASN A 111 -16.23 6.16 27.37
CA ASN A 111 -17.33 5.36 27.88
C ASN A 111 -18.60 5.47 27.01
N HIS A 112 -18.51 6.08 25.84
CA HIS A 112 -19.67 6.23 24.94
C HIS A 112 -20.08 4.87 24.34
N LYS A 113 -21.40 4.65 24.18
CA LYS A 113 -21.95 3.40 23.62
C LYS A 113 -21.46 3.09 22.21
N GLU A 114 -21.26 4.11 21.37
CA GLU A 114 -20.79 3.96 20.00
C GLU A 114 -19.27 3.80 19.94
N SER A 115 -18.79 2.71 19.34
CA SER A 115 -17.35 2.44 19.21
C SER A 115 -16.62 3.52 18.40
N ALA A 116 -17.28 4.08 17.37
CA ALA A 116 -16.72 5.17 16.57
C ALA A 116 -16.42 6.43 17.42
N VAL A 117 -17.27 6.73 18.42
CA VAL A 117 -17.03 7.86 19.34
C VAL A 117 -15.83 7.57 20.23
N ARG A 118 -15.74 6.34 20.78
CA ARG A 118 -14.60 5.92 21.61
C ARG A 118 -13.28 6.01 20.83
N LEU A 119 -13.26 5.48 19.59
CA LEU A 119 -12.09 5.55 18.72
C LEU A 119 -11.68 7.00 18.42
N ASN A 120 -12.64 7.86 18.07
CA ASN A 120 -12.35 9.26 17.79
C ASN A 120 -11.81 10.00 19.02
N ALA A 121 -12.29 9.66 20.22
CA ALA A 121 -11.77 10.22 21.47
C ALA A 121 -10.31 9.81 21.72
N ILE A 122 -9.97 8.53 21.53
CA ILE A 122 -8.58 8.03 21.64
C ILE A 122 -7.66 8.74 20.62
N ARG A 123 -8.10 8.83 19.36
CA ARG A 123 -7.36 9.56 18.31
C ARG A 123 -7.15 11.02 18.66
N ALA A 124 -8.15 11.65 19.24
CA ALA A 124 -8.07 13.03 19.69
C ALA A 124 -7.03 13.22 20.81
N ILE A 125 -7.04 12.34 21.82
CA ILE A 125 -6.04 12.34 22.89
C ILE A 125 -4.64 12.12 22.31
N GLY A 126 -4.47 11.14 21.40
CA GLY A 126 -3.20 10.88 20.71
C GLY A 126 -2.69 12.09 19.93
N LYS A 127 -3.58 12.84 19.24
CA LYS A 127 -3.22 14.06 18.50
C LYS A 127 -2.78 15.22 19.40
N ILE A 128 -3.27 15.30 20.63
CA ILE A 128 -2.77 16.27 21.61
C ILE A 128 -1.32 15.94 21.95
N GLY A 129 -1.00 14.66 22.15
CA GLY A 129 0.37 14.14 22.22
C GLY A 129 1.20 14.59 23.41
N SER A 130 0.60 15.26 24.40
CA SER A 130 1.26 15.74 25.61
C SER A 130 1.56 14.61 26.59
N GLU A 131 2.34 14.89 27.63
CA GLU A 131 2.58 13.94 28.72
C GLU A 131 1.27 13.55 29.44
N ALA A 132 0.34 14.49 29.62
CA ALA A 132 -0.99 14.22 30.16
C ALA A 132 -1.79 13.27 29.25
N ALA A 133 -1.71 13.43 27.93
CA ALA A 133 -2.31 12.52 26.95
C ALA A 133 -1.72 11.11 27.06
N VAL A 134 -0.39 10.99 27.20
CA VAL A 134 0.29 9.70 27.38
C VAL A 134 -0.21 8.99 28.65
N ILE A 135 -0.35 9.72 29.77
CA ILE A 135 -0.84 9.15 31.04
C ILE A 135 -2.25 8.59 30.87
N GLU A 136 -3.15 9.33 30.22
CA GLU A 136 -4.54 8.88 30.03
C GLU A 136 -4.67 7.74 29.02
N LEU A 137 -3.86 7.74 27.97
CA LEU A 137 -3.78 6.60 27.05
C LEU A 137 -3.20 5.36 27.73
N ALA A 138 -2.18 5.51 28.57
CA ALA A 138 -1.64 4.41 29.37
C ALA A 138 -2.69 3.84 30.33
N ARG A 139 -3.50 4.69 30.96
CA ARG A 139 -4.64 4.26 31.80
C ARG A 139 -5.71 3.54 30.97
N SER A 140 -5.92 3.97 29.72
CA SER A 140 -6.89 3.34 28.81
C SER A 140 -6.47 1.93 28.37
N LEU A 141 -5.20 1.52 28.52
CA LEU A 141 -4.76 0.14 28.31
C LEU A 141 -5.35 -0.84 29.36
N GLU A 142 -5.78 -0.34 30.52
CA GLU A 142 -6.44 -1.12 31.59
C GLU A 142 -7.98 -1.16 31.43
N SER A 143 -8.52 -0.62 30.35
CA SER A 143 -9.97 -0.64 30.08
C SER A 143 -10.49 -2.06 29.95
N GLU A 144 -11.74 -2.32 30.32
CA GLU A 144 -12.41 -3.60 30.06
C GLU A 144 -12.75 -3.79 28.57
N ASP A 145 -12.81 -2.71 27.80
CA ASP A 145 -13.06 -2.74 26.35
C ASP A 145 -11.76 -3.00 25.60
N SER A 146 -11.66 -4.18 24.98
CA SER A 146 -10.49 -4.60 24.20
C SER A 146 -10.20 -3.69 22.99
N GLN A 147 -11.23 -3.04 22.42
CA GLN A 147 -11.04 -2.07 21.35
C GLN A 147 -10.39 -0.79 21.87
N VAL A 148 -10.82 -0.33 23.04
CA VAL A 148 -10.20 0.84 23.71
C VAL A 148 -8.74 0.55 24.02
N GLN A 149 -8.43 -0.65 24.54
CA GLN A 149 -7.05 -1.09 24.79
C GLN A 149 -6.19 -1.04 23.52
N ALA A 150 -6.69 -1.64 22.44
CA ALA A 150 -5.97 -1.68 21.15
C ALA A 150 -5.71 -0.28 20.59
N TRP A 151 -6.73 0.57 20.59
CA TRP A 151 -6.62 1.95 20.09
C TRP A 151 -5.73 2.83 20.97
N ALA A 152 -5.74 2.60 22.29
CA ALA A 152 -4.84 3.32 23.20
C ALA A 152 -3.38 2.96 22.94
N ALA A 153 -3.07 1.67 22.73
CA ALA A 153 -1.73 1.24 22.34
C ALA A 153 -1.32 1.86 20.98
N TRP A 154 -2.23 1.84 19.98
CA TRP A 154 -1.99 2.48 18.69
C TRP A 154 -1.70 3.97 18.84
N ALA A 155 -2.51 4.70 19.61
CA ALA A 155 -2.33 6.14 19.82
C ALA A 155 -1.02 6.47 20.53
N LEU A 156 -0.60 5.64 21.49
CA LEU A 156 0.73 5.76 22.12
C LEU A 156 1.85 5.57 21.12
N GLY A 157 1.70 4.66 20.14
CA GLY A 157 2.66 4.45 19.07
C GLY A 157 2.80 5.65 18.12
N GLU A 158 1.71 6.41 17.91
CA GLU A 158 1.74 7.64 17.11
C GLU A 158 2.39 8.82 17.85
N ILE A 159 2.52 8.71 19.18
CA ILE A 159 3.19 9.72 20.00
C ILE A 159 4.69 9.36 20.11
N ASP A 160 5.51 9.94 19.26
CA ASP A 160 6.96 9.70 19.25
C ASP A 160 7.65 10.36 20.45
N SER A 161 7.48 9.75 21.63
CA SER A 161 8.03 10.26 22.89
C SER A 161 8.55 9.15 23.80
N LYS A 162 9.58 9.46 24.62
CA LYS A 162 10.11 8.53 25.64
C LYS A 162 9.03 8.10 26.65
N PRO A 163 8.14 8.98 27.16
CA PRO A 163 7.04 8.58 28.03
C PRO A 163 6.08 7.56 27.36
N ALA A 164 5.74 7.75 26.07
CA ALA A 164 4.90 6.82 25.34
C ALA A 164 5.56 5.44 25.18
N ALA A 165 6.83 5.40 24.81
CA ALA A 165 7.61 4.16 24.77
C ALA A 165 7.69 3.48 26.15
N GLY A 166 7.84 4.26 27.21
CA GLY A 166 7.81 3.76 28.60
C GLY A 166 6.47 3.15 29.00
N ALA A 167 5.36 3.76 28.60
CA ALA A 167 4.02 3.23 28.80
C ALA A 167 3.78 1.93 28.04
N LEU A 168 4.18 1.87 26.77
CA LEU A 168 4.10 0.66 25.95
C LEU A 168 4.98 -0.45 26.49
N LEU A 169 6.18 -0.14 26.99
CA LEU A 169 7.06 -1.12 27.64
C LEU A 169 6.40 -1.74 28.88
N LYS A 170 5.72 -0.96 29.70
CA LYS A 170 4.93 -1.49 30.83
C LYS A 170 3.78 -2.40 30.34
N ALA A 171 3.11 -2.00 29.26
CA ALA A 171 2.01 -2.76 28.66
C ALA A 171 2.44 -4.12 28.10
N LEU A 172 3.73 -4.36 27.84
CA LEU A 172 4.23 -5.70 27.47
C LEU A 172 3.99 -6.75 28.57
N ASN A 173 3.90 -6.32 29.83
CA ASN A 173 3.62 -7.22 30.97
C ASN A 173 2.12 -7.28 31.31
N HIS A 174 1.24 -6.74 30.47
CA HIS A 174 -0.20 -6.77 30.71
C HIS A 174 -0.73 -8.21 30.69
N LYS A 175 -1.71 -8.52 31.56
CA LYS A 175 -2.33 -9.86 31.66
C LYS A 175 -2.97 -10.34 30.35
N ALA A 176 -3.63 -9.44 29.61
CA ALA A 176 -4.27 -9.72 28.34
C ALA A 176 -3.21 -9.77 27.21
N SER A 177 -3.15 -10.89 26.47
CA SER A 177 -2.22 -11.08 25.36
C SER A 177 -2.42 -10.03 24.25
N GLY A 178 -3.66 -9.67 23.97
CA GLY A 178 -3.98 -8.64 22.97
C GLY A 178 -3.30 -7.29 23.26
N VAL A 179 -3.27 -6.86 24.54
CA VAL A 179 -2.59 -5.61 24.93
C VAL A 179 -1.08 -5.73 24.71
N ARG A 180 -0.47 -6.86 25.07
CA ARG A 180 0.96 -7.10 24.83
C ARG A 180 1.31 -7.02 23.35
N VAL A 181 0.49 -7.65 22.50
CA VAL A 181 0.64 -7.65 21.04
C VAL A 181 0.56 -6.23 20.47
N TRP A 182 -0.45 -5.47 20.86
CA TRP A 182 -0.60 -4.09 20.41
C TRP A 182 0.54 -3.19 20.91
N ALA A 183 1.02 -3.42 22.13
CA ALA A 183 2.14 -2.66 22.68
C ALA A 183 3.44 -2.88 21.87
N VAL A 184 3.76 -4.13 21.50
CA VAL A 184 4.92 -4.40 20.64
C VAL A 184 4.75 -3.78 19.26
N TRP A 185 3.57 -3.91 18.66
CA TRP A 185 3.29 -3.32 17.36
C TRP A 185 3.46 -1.80 17.39
N ALA A 186 2.93 -1.14 18.42
CA ALA A 186 3.04 0.29 18.60
C ALA A 186 4.51 0.76 18.82
N LEU A 187 5.32 -0.02 19.54
CA LEU A 187 6.75 0.26 19.67
C LEU A 187 7.48 0.27 18.32
N GLY A 188 7.02 -0.53 17.36
CA GLY A 188 7.57 -0.51 16.00
C GLY A 188 7.21 0.73 15.17
N LYS A 189 6.29 1.58 15.64
CA LYS A 189 5.91 2.86 15.01
C LYS A 189 6.67 4.06 15.55
N ILE A 190 7.22 3.95 16.75
CA ILE A 190 7.97 5.02 17.41
C ILE A 190 9.36 5.13 16.76
N HIS A 191 9.92 6.34 16.78
CA HIS A 191 11.25 6.62 16.23
C HIS A 191 12.30 5.64 16.79
N PRO A 192 13.22 5.09 15.97
CA PRO A 192 14.17 4.06 16.35
C PRO A 192 14.94 4.32 17.65
N LYS A 193 15.49 5.53 17.82
CA LYS A 193 16.23 5.90 19.03
C LYS A 193 15.43 5.76 20.32
N THR A 194 14.11 5.91 20.22
CA THR A 194 13.19 5.82 21.37
C THR A 194 12.69 4.40 21.56
N ALA A 195 12.43 3.67 20.48
CA ALA A 195 11.83 2.34 20.47
C ALA A 195 12.84 1.23 20.81
N VAL A 196 14.10 1.32 20.33
CA VAL A 196 15.10 0.25 20.45
C VAL A 196 15.27 -0.24 21.88
N PRO A 197 15.48 0.60 22.92
CA PRO A 197 15.64 0.09 24.29
C PRO A 197 14.45 -0.73 24.80
N ALA A 198 13.24 -0.41 24.37
CA ALA A 198 12.02 -1.14 24.74
C ALA A 198 11.91 -2.47 23.95
N LEU A 199 12.23 -2.47 22.66
CA LEU A 199 12.25 -3.65 21.82
C LEU A 199 13.29 -4.67 22.25
N LEU A 200 14.48 -4.22 22.70
CA LEU A 200 15.51 -5.11 23.26
C LEU A 200 15.04 -5.82 24.53
N LYS A 201 14.22 -5.16 25.37
CA LYS A 201 13.57 -5.81 26.50
C LYS A 201 12.48 -6.77 26.05
N ALA A 202 11.69 -6.40 25.02
CA ALA A 202 10.66 -7.25 24.46
C ALA A 202 11.22 -8.53 23.83
N LEU A 203 12.42 -8.53 23.27
CA LEU A 203 13.12 -9.73 22.77
C LEU A 203 13.42 -10.77 23.86
N LYS A 204 13.43 -10.38 25.13
CA LYS A 204 13.65 -11.27 26.30
C LYS A 204 12.35 -11.61 27.03
N HIS A 205 11.19 -11.23 26.52
CA HIS A 205 9.92 -11.42 27.20
C HIS A 205 9.58 -12.92 27.31
N GLN A 206 8.89 -13.32 28.40
CA GLN A 206 8.45 -14.71 28.61
C GLN A 206 7.49 -15.21 27.52
N ASP A 207 6.62 -14.33 26.99
CA ASP A 207 5.69 -14.64 25.93
C ASP A 207 6.39 -14.63 24.56
N SER A 208 6.38 -15.76 23.86
CA SER A 208 7.01 -15.90 22.54
C SER A 208 6.37 -14.99 21.48
N GLU A 209 5.07 -14.66 21.64
CA GLU A 209 4.40 -13.74 20.71
C GLU A 209 4.98 -12.33 20.80
N VAL A 210 5.30 -11.88 21.99
CA VAL A 210 6.01 -10.61 22.21
C VAL A 210 7.42 -10.65 21.59
N ARG A 211 8.17 -11.74 21.82
CA ARG A 211 9.54 -11.88 21.32
C ARG A 211 9.62 -11.86 19.80
N TRP A 212 8.77 -12.66 19.09
CA TRP A 212 8.86 -12.70 17.63
C TRP A 212 8.41 -11.38 16.98
N ARG A 213 7.40 -10.69 17.55
CA ARG A 213 6.98 -9.37 17.07
C ARG A 213 8.08 -8.31 17.30
N ALA A 214 8.77 -8.39 18.43
CA ALA A 214 9.93 -7.54 18.69
C ALA A 214 11.04 -7.78 17.66
N ALA A 215 11.32 -9.04 17.30
CA ALA A 215 12.31 -9.36 16.26
C ALA A 215 11.92 -8.76 14.90
N VAL A 216 10.64 -8.85 14.50
CA VAL A 216 10.13 -8.24 13.27
C VAL A 216 10.33 -6.71 13.28
N ASN A 217 10.01 -6.05 14.40
CA ASN A 217 10.17 -4.60 14.51
C ASN A 217 11.64 -4.19 14.50
N CYS A 218 12.52 -4.94 15.15
CA CYS A 218 13.97 -4.72 15.06
C CYS A 218 14.47 -4.79 13.61
N GLY A 219 13.98 -5.76 12.82
CA GLY A 219 14.31 -5.87 11.40
C GLY A 219 13.74 -4.75 10.54
N LYS A 220 12.57 -4.17 10.90
CA LYS A 220 12.02 -2.99 10.23
C LYS A 220 12.83 -1.72 10.52
N ILE A 221 13.29 -1.57 11.75
CA ILE A 221 14.10 -0.43 12.20
C ILE A 221 15.48 -0.46 11.54
N GLY A 222 16.08 -1.63 11.35
CA GLY A 222 17.28 -1.83 10.57
C GLY A 222 18.58 -1.26 11.16
N VAL A 223 18.62 -0.95 12.45
CA VAL A 223 19.84 -0.40 13.10
C VAL A 223 20.76 -1.51 13.62
N SER A 224 22.07 -1.32 13.52
CA SER A 224 23.07 -2.33 13.92
C SER A 224 23.04 -2.67 15.42
N GLU A 225 22.60 -1.75 16.27
CA GLU A 225 22.51 -1.97 17.73
C GLU A 225 21.60 -3.15 18.12
N VAL A 226 20.67 -3.56 17.26
CA VAL A 226 19.77 -4.71 17.55
C VAL A 226 20.38 -6.06 17.15
N VAL A 227 21.45 -6.08 16.35
CA VAL A 227 22.05 -7.31 15.79
C VAL A 227 22.46 -8.30 16.88
N PRO A 228 23.22 -7.95 17.95
CA PRO A 228 23.59 -8.90 18.98
C PRO A 228 22.39 -9.56 19.68
N TRP A 229 21.28 -8.83 19.80
CA TRP A 229 20.04 -9.31 20.43
C TRP A 229 19.26 -10.23 19.51
N LEU A 230 19.21 -9.93 18.21
CA LEU A 230 18.63 -10.81 17.20
C LEU A 230 19.46 -12.09 17.07
N MET A 231 20.79 -12.00 17.12
CA MET A 231 21.69 -13.16 17.16
C MET A 231 21.41 -14.07 18.35
N ASN A 232 21.07 -13.51 19.51
CA ASN A 232 20.64 -14.30 20.65
C ASN A 232 19.26 -14.95 20.42
N ALA A 233 18.33 -14.22 19.75
CA ALA A 233 17.00 -14.72 19.43
C ALA A 233 17.02 -15.86 18.38
N LEU A 234 18.11 -16.06 17.63
CA LEU A 234 18.31 -17.24 16.78
C LEU A 234 18.40 -18.55 17.60
N LYS A 235 18.62 -18.48 18.90
CA LYS A 235 18.66 -19.63 19.82
C LYS A 235 17.37 -19.80 20.63
N ASP A 236 16.31 -19.07 20.29
CA ASP A 236 15.04 -19.13 21.02
C ASP A 236 14.43 -20.53 20.95
N SER A 237 13.82 -20.98 22.04
CA SER A 237 13.12 -22.25 22.10
C SER A 237 11.93 -22.30 21.11
N ASN A 238 11.32 -21.15 20.81
CA ASN A 238 10.20 -21.06 19.88
C ASN A 238 10.72 -20.83 18.44
N HIS A 239 10.39 -21.77 17.54
CA HIS A 239 10.81 -21.72 16.14
C HIS A 239 10.34 -20.47 15.38
N ILE A 240 9.16 -19.89 15.74
CA ILE A 240 8.68 -18.65 15.11
C ILE A 240 9.61 -17.50 15.46
N VAL A 241 10.09 -17.43 16.71
CA VAL A 241 11.06 -16.40 17.13
C VAL A 241 12.36 -16.55 16.36
N ARG A 242 12.90 -17.79 16.24
CA ARG A 242 14.10 -18.07 15.46
C ARG A 242 13.94 -17.62 14.01
N ALA A 243 12.84 -18.02 13.36
CA ALA A 243 12.55 -17.67 11.97
C ALA A 243 12.45 -16.16 11.75
N ARG A 244 11.78 -15.44 12.65
CA ARG A 244 11.63 -13.98 12.55
C ARG A 244 12.92 -13.24 12.85
N ALA A 245 13.75 -13.74 13.77
CA ALA A 245 15.08 -13.20 14.03
C ALA A 245 16.00 -13.38 12.80
N ALA A 246 15.98 -14.55 12.16
CA ALA A 246 16.73 -14.79 10.93
C ALA A 246 16.31 -13.81 9.82
N ALA A 247 15.01 -13.69 9.56
CA ALA A 247 14.49 -12.75 8.56
C ALA A 247 14.83 -11.27 8.89
N ALA A 248 14.85 -10.90 10.17
CA ALA A 248 15.25 -9.56 10.60
C ALA A 248 16.74 -9.29 10.32
N LEU A 249 17.61 -10.25 10.62
CA LEU A 249 19.05 -10.14 10.34
C LEU A 249 19.36 -10.07 8.85
N GLY A 250 18.62 -10.82 8.01
CA GLY A 250 18.74 -10.71 6.56
C GLY A 250 18.41 -9.31 6.05
N LYS A 251 17.30 -8.71 6.55
CA LYS A 251 16.93 -7.33 6.19
C LYS A 251 17.95 -6.28 6.64
N ILE A 252 18.61 -6.49 7.77
CA ILE A 252 19.67 -5.60 8.27
C ILE A 252 20.92 -5.74 7.41
N GLY A 253 21.20 -6.92 6.88
CA GLY A 253 22.35 -7.19 6.02
C GLY A 253 23.66 -7.33 6.76
N ASP A 254 23.64 -7.58 8.08
CA ASP A 254 24.86 -7.66 8.87
C ASP A 254 25.58 -9.01 8.69
N CYS A 255 26.84 -8.95 8.24
CA CYS A 255 27.62 -10.14 7.96
C CYS A 255 28.05 -10.94 9.21
N GLU A 256 27.99 -10.37 10.41
CA GLU A 256 28.25 -11.08 11.66
C GLU A 256 27.22 -12.19 11.91
N ALA A 257 26.02 -12.06 11.34
CA ALA A 257 24.97 -13.05 11.46
C ALA A 257 25.22 -14.33 10.64
N VAL A 258 26.05 -14.27 9.61
CA VAL A 258 26.24 -15.35 8.63
C VAL A 258 26.56 -16.71 9.28
N PRO A 259 27.53 -16.85 10.21
CA PRO A 259 27.84 -18.16 10.78
C PRO A 259 26.64 -18.81 11.50
N ARG A 260 25.85 -18.00 12.18
CA ARG A 260 24.66 -18.48 12.90
C ARG A 260 23.50 -18.81 11.97
N LEU A 261 23.34 -18.02 10.90
CA LEU A 261 22.32 -18.30 9.87
C LEU A 261 22.65 -19.60 9.11
N VAL A 262 23.94 -19.89 8.87
CA VAL A 262 24.37 -21.16 8.28
C VAL A 262 24.02 -22.34 9.18
N GLU A 263 24.24 -22.25 10.50
CA GLU A 263 23.81 -23.28 11.45
C GLU A 263 22.28 -23.52 11.39
N LEU A 264 21.48 -22.45 11.21
CA LEU A 264 20.01 -22.53 11.15
C LEU A 264 19.46 -23.07 9.83
N LEU A 265 20.29 -23.22 8.77
CA LEU A 265 19.89 -23.97 7.58
C LEU A 265 19.49 -25.41 7.93
N TYR A 266 20.06 -25.95 9.00
CA TYR A 266 19.87 -27.31 9.50
C TYR A 266 19.01 -27.36 10.77
N ASP A 267 18.08 -26.39 10.94
CA ASP A 267 17.21 -26.36 12.12
C ASP A 267 16.33 -27.63 12.16
N PRO A 268 16.47 -28.48 13.21
CA PRO A 268 15.79 -29.77 13.23
C PRO A 268 14.30 -29.66 13.55
N ASP A 269 13.86 -28.52 14.10
CA ASP A 269 12.51 -28.36 14.62
C ASP A 269 11.55 -27.74 13.61
N SER A 270 12.07 -27.04 12.59
CA SER A 270 11.19 -26.28 11.71
C SER A 270 11.80 -25.90 10.38
N TYR A 271 11.24 -26.44 9.30
CA TYR A 271 11.54 -26.01 7.92
C TYR A 271 11.42 -24.48 7.73
N ALA A 272 10.45 -23.84 8.38
CA ALA A 272 10.29 -22.40 8.29
C ALA A 272 11.52 -21.62 8.80
N VAL A 273 12.26 -22.17 9.78
CA VAL A 273 13.51 -21.57 10.27
C VAL A 273 14.61 -21.71 9.21
N SER A 274 14.79 -22.91 8.65
CA SER A 274 15.79 -23.18 7.60
C SER A 274 15.53 -22.29 6.37
N LEU A 275 14.28 -22.17 5.95
CA LEU A 275 13.88 -21.28 4.84
C LEU A 275 14.24 -19.82 5.12
N ARG A 276 13.89 -19.29 6.29
CA ARG A 276 14.20 -17.89 6.64
C ARG A 276 15.68 -17.64 6.83
N ALA A 277 16.43 -18.65 7.29
CA ALA A 277 17.89 -18.56 7.36
C ALA A 277 18.52 -18.50 5.96
N ALA A 278 18.04 -19.33 5.02
CA ALA A 278 18.48 -19.30 3.64
C ALA A 278 18.17 -17.95 2.97
N GLU A 279 16.93 -17.45 3.08
CA GLU A 279 16.54 -16.12 2.57
C GLU A 279 17.42 -15.01 3.16
N ALA A 280 17.70 -15.06 4.46
CA ALA A 280 18.57 -14.08 5.11
C ALA A 280 20.00 -14.13 4.56
N LEU A 281 20.56 -15.31 4.35
CA LEU A 281 21.86 -15.48 3.73
C LEU A 281 21.88 -14.95 2.29
N GLY A 282 20.81 -15.17 1.52
CA GLY A 282 20.64 -14.62 0.18
C GLY A 282 20.64 -13.09 0.19
N GLN A 283 19.89 -12.47 1.12
CA GLN A 283 19.83 -11.01 1.28
C GLN A 283 21.17 -10.41 1.71
N ILE A 284 21.93 -11.09 2.57
CA ILE A 284 23.27 -10.66 3.00
C ILE A 284 24.27 -10.78 1.86
N GLY A 285 24.21 -11.86 1.06
CA GLY A 285 24.95 -12.04 -0.19
C GLY A 285 26.47 -12.02 -0.12
N THR A 286 27.07 -12.13 1.08
CA THR A 286 28.55 -12.16 1.22
C THR A 286 29.13 -13.50 0.74
N GLU A 287 30.42 -13.53 0.40
CA GLU A 287 31.11 -14.78 0.00
C GLU A 287 30.92 -15.91 1.03
N LYS A 288 30.94 -15.57 2.33
CA LYS A 288 30.69 -16.55 3.40
C LYS A 288 29.26 -17.05 3.40
N ALA A 289 28.28 -16.19 3.10
CA ALA A 289 26.89 -16.61 2.97
C ALA A 289 26.71 -17.53 1.76
N VAL A 290 27.31 -17.19 0.62
CA VAL A 290 27.33 -18.03 -0.58
C VAL A 290 27.95 -19.39 -0.26
N ALA A 291 29.11 -19.43 0.41
CA ALA A 291 29.76 -20.69 0.78
C ALA A 291 28.86 -21.58 1.65
N GLY A 292 28.18 -21.04 2.65
CA GLY A 292 27.22 -21.79 3.46
C GLY A 292 26.00 -22.31 2.67
N LEU A 293 25.48 -21.52 1.73
CA LEU A 293 24.40 -21.93 0.85
C LEU A 293 24.86 -23.03 -0.13
N LEU A 294 26.11 -22.96 -0.64
CA LEU A 294 26.68 -24.00 -1.49
C LEU A 294 26.84 -25.33 -0.76
N GLU A 295 27.23 -25.29 0.51
CA GLU A 295 27.28 -26.50 1.37
C GLU A 295 25.90 -27.10 1.56
N ALA A 296 24.88 -26.26 1.80
CA ALA A 296 23.49 -26.68 1.98
C ALA A 296 22.87 -27.34 0.72
N LEU A 297 23.41 -27.12 -0.48
CA LEU A 297 22.99 -27.83 -1.70
C LEU A 297 23.28 -29.35 -1.66
N ASN A 298 24.17 -29.80 -0.79
CA ASN A 298 24.52 -31.21 -0.65
C ASN A 298 23.76 -31.91 0.48
N HIS A 299 22.82 -31.20 1.15
CA HIS A 299 22.08 -31.76 2.27
C HIS A 299 21.14 -32.90 1.84
N ASP A 300 20.89 -33.87 2.74
CA ASP A 300 19.99 -34.99 2.45
C ASP A 300 18.54 -34.55 2.29
N ASP A 301 18.10 -33.59 3.10
CA ASP A 301 16.77 -33.02 3.04
C ASP A 301 16.59 -32.11 1.82
N SER A 302 15.61 -32.44 0.97
CA SER A 302 15.29 -31.68 -0.24
C SER A 302 14.80 -30.27 0.05
N ASP A 303 14.16 -30.05 1.21
CA ASP A 303 13.66 -28.73 1.59
C ASP A 303 14.81 -27.76 1.92
N VAL A 304 15.86 -28.25 2.57
CA VAL A 304 17.10 -27.48 2.81
C VAL A 304 17.77 -27.15 1.49
N ARG A 305 17.95 -28.13 0.60
CA ARG A 305 18.54 -27.88 -0.73
C ARG A 305 17.73 -26.87 -1.53
N GLY A 306 16.40 -27.04 -1.54
CA GLY A 306 15.49 -26.13 -2.26
C GLY A 306 15.50 -24.71 -1.72
N SER A 307 15.66 -24.52 -0.40
CA SER A 307 15.80 -23.20 0.22
C SER A 307 17.14 -22.55 -0.15
N ALA A 308 18.22 -23.32 -0.14
CA ALA A 308 19.54 -22.85 -0.57
C ALA A 308 19.55 -22.44 -2.06
N VAL A 309 18.91 -23.22 -2.94
CA VAL A 309 18.72 -22.89 -4.37
C VAL A 309 17.98 -21.55 -4.54
N SER A 310 16.87 -21.37 -3.81
CA SER A 310 16.08 -20.13 -3.91
C SER A 310 16.91 -18.93 -3.47
N ALA A 311 17.65 -19.05 -2.35
CA ALA A 311 18.48 -17.98 -1.81
C ALA A 311 19.67 -17.63 -2.74
N LEU A 312 20.31 -18.63 -3.34
CA LEU A 312 21.37 -18.42 -4.35
C LEU A 312 20.82 -17.69 -5.58
N GLY A 313 19.55 -17.95 -5.96
CA GLY A 313 18.89 -17.23 -7.05
C GLY A 313 18.64 -15.73 -6.78
N GLU A 314 18.70 -15.27 -5.52
CA GLU A 314 18.65 -13.85 -5.18
C GLU A 314 20.02 -13.15 -5.29
N ILE A 315 21.10 -13.95 -5.40
CA ILE A 315 22.49 -13.45 -5.44
C ILE A 315 22.96 -13.35 -6.88
N SER A 316 23.10 -12.14 -7.42
CA SER A 316 23.57 -11.88 -8.77
C SER A 316 25.10 -12.11 -8.87
N SER A 317 25.52 -13.40 -8.84
CA SER A 317 26.92 -13.78 -9.03
C SER A 317 27.03 -15.03 -9.91
N GLU A 318 28.11 -15.10 -10.67
CA GLU A 318 28.40 -16.25 -11.55
C GLU A 318 28.49 -17.56 -10.75
N VAL A 319 29.13 -17.53 -9.57
CA VAL A 319 29.27 -18.70 -8.70
C VAL A 319 27.90 -19.22 -8.25
N ALA A 320 27.00 -18.32 -7.83
CA ALA A 320 25.65 -18.69 -7.44
C ALA A 320 24.86 -19.25 -8.63
N ALA A 321 24.95 -18.61 -9.80
CA ALA A 321 24.26 -19.07 -11.01
C ALA A 321 24.71 -20.48 -11.43
N VAL A 322 26.01 -20.75 -11.42
CA VAL A 322 26.56 -22.09 -11.72
C VAL A 322 26.05 -23.15 -10.75
N ALA A 323 25.99 -22.81 -9.46
CA ALA A 323 25.48 -23.72 -8.44
C ALA A 323 23.98 -24.01 -8.62
N VAL A 324 23.17 -22.98 -8.90
CA VAL A 324 21.75 -23.14 -9.20
C VAL A 324 21.52 -23.93 -10.47
N MET A 325 22.34 -23.74 -11.53
CA MET A 325 22.27 -24.55 -12.75
C MET A 325 22.53 -26.03 -12.48
N ARG A 326 23.52 -26.36 -11.64
CA ARG A 326 23.75 -27.76 -11.23
C ARG A 326 22.53 -28.38 -10.54
N SER A 327 21.78 -27.58 -9.77
CA SER A 327 20.57 -28.03 -9.10
C SER A 327 19.40 -28.32 -10.05
N LEU A 328 19.48 -27.97 -11.34
CA LEU A 328 18.53 -28.44 -12.36
C LEU A 328 18.61 -29.97 -12.58
N SER A 329 19.65 -30.62 -12.08
CA SER A 329 19.82 -32.09 -12.12
C SER A 329 19.65 -32.71 -10.74
N ASP A 330 19.06 -32.03 -9.79
CA ASP A 330 18.80 -32.57 -8.43
C ASP A 330 17.88 -33.80 -8.50
N ARG A 331 18.08 -34.76 -7.59
CA ARG A 331 17.24 -35.95 -7.46
C ARG A 331 15.76 -35.63 -7.15
N ASP A 332 15.51 -34.52 -6.48
CA ASP A 332 14.17 -34.06 -6.09
C ASP A 332 13.55 -33.09 -7.13
N ILE A 333 12.34 -33.40 -7.54
CA ILE A 333 11.58 -32.64 -8.54
C ILE A 333 11.34 -31.16 -8.12
N PHE A 334 11.08 -30.93 -6.84
CA PHE A 334 10.82 -29.57 -6.34
C PHE A 334 12.09 -28.73 -6.30
N VAL A 335 13.24 -29.35 -5.99
CA VAL A 335 14.55 -28.66 -6.05
C VAL A 335 14.87 -28.27 -7.49
N ARG A 336 14.67 -29.17 -8.48
CA ARG A 336 14.85 -28.85 -9.91
C ARG A 336 13.92 -27.72 -10.35
N GLY A 337 12.64 -27.78 -9.94
CA GLY A 337 11.68 -26.72 -10.24
C GLY A 337 12.03 -25.37 -9.63
N ARG A 338 12.54 -25.34 -8.38
CA ARG A 338 13.06 -24.14 -7.72
C ARG A 338 14.31 -23.59 -8.44
N ALA A 339 15.20 -24.47 -8.88
CA ALA A 339 16.37 -24.06 -9.65
C ALA A 339 15.99 -23.33 -10.94
N ALA A 340 14.99 -23.84 -11.66
CA ALA A 340 14.48 -23.17 -12.85
C ALA A 340 13.93 -21.77 -12.53
N VAL A 341 13.12 -21.64 -11.46
CA VAL A 341 12.58 -20.33 -11.01
C VAL A 341 13.71 -19.39 -10.59
N ALA A 342 14.66 -19.88 -9.80
CA ALA A 342 15.79 -19.09 -9.31
C ALA A 342 16.62 -18.51 -10.47
N LEU A 343 16.88 -19.31 -11.51
CA LEU A 343 17.58 -18.86 -12.72
C LEU A 343 16.79 -17.79 -13.48
N GLY A 344 15.46 -17.93 -13.56
CA GLY A 344 14.60 -16.93 -14.19
C GLY A 344 14.57 -15.59 -13.46
N ASN A 345 14.70 -15.62 -12.11
CA ASN A 345 14.69 -14.44 -11.26
C ASN A 345 16.06 -13.75 -11.12
N LEU A 346 17.15 -14.44 -11.51
CA LEU A 346 18.49 -13.85 -11.46
C LEU A 346 18.55 -12.55 -12.24
N ASN A 347 19.00 -11.48 -11.58
CA ASN A 347 19.23 -10.22 -12.26
C ASN A 347 20.49 -10.33 -13.14
N THR A 348 20.27 -10.64 -14.40
CA THR A 348 21.31 -10.72 -15.42
C THR A 348 21.44 -9.44 -16.25
N ALA A 349 20.65 -8.41 -15.94
CA ALA A 349 20.67 -7.12 -16.63
C ALA A 349 22.04 -6.44 -16.40
N GLY A 350 22.82 -6.30 -17.46
CA GLY A 350 24.18 -5.74 -17.39
C GLY A 350 25.31 -6.75 -17.51
N ASP A 351 25.01 -8.05 -17.45
CA ASP A 351 25.98 -9.12 -17.72
C ASP A 351 25.48 -10.09 -18.80
N PRO A 352 25.76 -9.79 -20.08
CA PRO A 352 25.33 -10.63 -21.21
C PRO A 352 25.91 -12.07 -21.16
N ASN A 353 27.09 -12.27 -20.57
CA ASN A 353 27.69 -13.59 -20.44
C ASN A 353 26.93 -14.44 -19.44
N LEU A 354 26.62 -13.88 -18.29
CA LEU A 354 25.79 -14.51 -17.26
C LEU A 354 24.40 -14.85 -17.83
N GLN A 355 23.77 -13.90 -18.54
CA GLN A 355 22.46 -14.09 -19.16
C GLN A 355 22.48 -15.26 -20.16
N LYS A 356 23.49 -15.30 -21.03
CA LYS A 356 23.67 -16.40 -22.01
C LYS A 356 23.89 -17.74 -21.33
N MET A 357 24.72 -17.78 -20.28
CA MET A 357 24.99 -18.98 -19.50
C MET A 357 23.72 -19.51 -18.81
N VAL A 358 22.95 -18.65 -18.16
CA VAL A 358 21.69 -19.02 -17.51
C VAL A 358 20.67 -19.54 -18.53
N THR A 359 20.53 -18.87 -19.67
CA THR A 359 19.62 -19.29 -20.74
C THR A 359 20.03 -20.68 -21.30
N ALA A 360 21.33 -20.93 -21.50
CA ALA A 360 21.82 -22.22 -21.93
C ALA A 360 21.55 -23.33 -20.88
N GLY A 361 21.73 -23.03 -19.59
CA GLY A 361 21.39 -23.96 -18.50
C GLY A 361 19.92 -24.36 -18.50
N LEU A 362 19.01 -23.38 -18.62
CA LEU A 362 17.57 -23.65 -18.74
C LEU A 362 17.21 -24.42 -20.01
N ALA A 363 17.90 -24.16 -21.12
CA ALA A 363 17.66 -24.86 -22.37
C ALA A 363 17.96 -26.38 -22.27
N LEU A 364 18.89 -26.80 -21.40
CA LEU A 364 19.14 -28.21 -21.10
C LEU A 364 17.98 -28.84 -20.30
N ALA A 365 17.35 -28.09 -19.44
CA ALA A 365 16.25 -28.56 -18.58
C ALA A 365 14.87 -28.59 -19.30
N ILE A 366 14.78 -28.16 -20.57
CA ILE A 366 13.59 -28.32 -21.42
C ILE A 366 13.18 -29.79 -21.57
N GLY A 367 14.16 -30.73 -21.53
CA GLY A 367 13.94 -32.16 -21.63
C GLY A 367 13.77 -32.88 -20.30
N ASP A 368 13.48 -32.20 -19.18
CA ASP A 368 13.28 -32.87 -17.89
C ASP A 368 12.14 -33.89 -17.99
N SER A 369 12.30 -35.04 -17.33
CA SER A 369 11.27 -36.09 -17.30
C SER A 369 9.92 -35.58 -16.73
N GLU A 370 9.99 -34.64 -15.78
CA GLU A 370 8.82 -34.16 -15.07
C GLU A 370 8.22 -32.88 -15.69
N SER A 371 6.96 -32.93 -16.05
CA SER A 371 6.23 -31.82 -16.64
C SER A 371 6.21 -30.57 -15.77
N TYR A 372 6.21 -30.74 -14.42
CA TYR A 372 6.32 -29.65 -13.48
C TYR A 372 7.61 -28.84 -13.67
N VAL A 373 8.74 -29.51 -13.87
CA VAL A 373 10.03 -28.85 -14.09
C VAL A 373 10.02 -28.15 -15.45
N ARG A 374 9.57 -28.82 -16.52
CA ARG A 374 9.47 -28.22 -17.86
C ARG A 374 8.56 -26.99 -17.85
N TRP A 375 7.45 -27.03 -17.08
CA TRP A 375 6.57 -25.88 -16.88
C TRP A 375 7.27 -24.70 -16.22
N ARG A 376 8.10 -24.96 -15.17
CA ARG A 376 8.92 -23.94 -14.51
C ARG A 376 9.99 -23.36 -15.44
N VAL A 377 10.62 -24.21 -16.24
CA VAL A 377 11.60 -23.78 -17.25
C VAL A 377 10.97 -22.85 -18.29
N ALA A 378 9.74 -23.16 -18.76
CA ALA A 378 9.02 -22.28 -19.68
C ALA A 378 8.78 -20.88 -19.08
N ALA A 379 8.39 -20.80 -17.81
CA ALA A 379 8.21 -19.53 -17.11
C ALA A 379 9.54 -18.76 -16.97
N ALA A 380 10.62 -19.44 -16.57
CA ALA A 380 11.94 -18.84 -16.41
C ALA A 380 12.50 -18.30 -17.74
N LEU A 381 12.38 -19.03 -18.83
CA LEU A 381 12.76 -18.55 -20.16
C LEU A 381 11.96 -17.32 -20.57
N GLY A 382 10.66 -17.27 -20.22
CA GLY A 382 9.80 -16.11 -20.43
C GLY A 382 10.27 -14.86 -19.69
N GLN A 383 10.78 -15.01 -18.46
CA GLN A 383 11.32 -13.91 -17.66
C GLN A 383 12.65 -13.37 -18.25
N ILE A 384 13.51 -14.25 -18.75
CA ILE A 384 14.80 -13.86 -19.34
C ILE A 384 14.60 -13.15 -20.69
N GLY A 385 13.72 -13.63 -21.54
CA GLY A 385 13.26 -12.95 -22.75
C GLY A 385 14.28 -12.79 -23.88
N THR A 386 15.41 -13.50 -23.87
CA THR A 386 16.41 -13.45 -24.96
C THR A 386 15.95 -14.23 -26.21
N GLU A 387 16.61 -14.02 -27.34
CA GLU A 387 16.30 -14.79 -28.57
C GLU A 387 16.52 -16.29 -28.37
N GLU A 388 17.56 -16.68 -27.62
CA GLU A 388 17.79 -18.08 -27.25
C GLU A 388 16.70 -18.63 -26.35
N ALA A 389 16.15 -17.80 -25.43
CA ALA A 389 15.01 -18.17 -24.60
C ALA A 389 13.75 -18.39 -25.47
N VAL A 390 13.51 -17.53 -26.48
CA VAL A 390 12.42 -17.71 -27.45
C VAL A 390 12.56 -19.05 -28.18
N ALA A 391 13.77 -19.40 -28.64
CA ALA A 391 14.02 -20.68 -29.28
C ALA A 391 13.72 -21.89 -28.36
N GLY A 392 14.04 -21.77 -27.07
CA GLY A 392 13.68 -22.76 -26.04
C GLY A 392 12.16 -22.90 -25.87
N LEU A 393 11.45 -21.79 -25.80
CA LEU A 393 9.99 -21.76 -25.68
C LEU A 393 9.29 -22.35 -26.91
N VAL A 394 9.82 -22.10 -28.13
CA VAL A 394 9.30 -22.71 -29.38
C VAL A 394 9.36 -24.24 -29.33
N ARG A 395 10.42 -24.83 -28.75
CA ARG A 395 10.50 -26.28 -28.53
C ARG A 395 9.40 -26.77 -27.59
N LEU A 396 9.13 -26.03 -26.48
CA LEU A 396 8.11 -26.38 -25.50
C LEU A 396 6.66 -26.22 -26.01
N LEU A 397 6.44 -25.55 -27.15
CA LEU A 397 5.12 -25.55 -27.83
C LEU A 397 4.71 -26.94 -28.33
N GLY A 398 5.68 -27.87 -28.47
CA GLY A 398 5.46 -29.27 -28.83
C GLY A 398 5.46 -30.24 -27.64
N ASP A 399 5.41 -29.75 -26.40
CA ASP A 399 5.43 -30.60 -25.19
C ASP A 399 4.23 -31.54 -25.15
N GLU A 400 4.41 -32.75 -24.64
CA GLU A 400 3.33 -33.71 -24.45
C GLU A 400 2.25 -33.19 -23.49
N THR A 401 2.65 -32.39 -22.47
CA THR A 401 1.75 -31.85 -21.43
C THR A 401 1.16 -30.49 -21.83
N SER A 402 -0.15 -30.41 -21.92
CA SER A 402 -0.88 -29.18 -22.30
C SER A 402 -0.49 -27.97 -21.42
N GLY A 403 -0.34 -28.14 -20.12
CA GLY A 403 0.07 -27.06 -19.20
C GLY A 403 1.43 -26.45 -19.53
N VAL A 404 2.39 -27.27 -20.00
CA VAL A 404 3.72 -26.81 -20.44
C VAL A 404 3.59 -26.01 -21.74
N ARG A 405 2.85 -26.53 -22.73
CA ARG A 405 2.60 -25.84 -23.99
C ARG A 405 1.95 -24.47 -23.76
N GLN A 406 0.88 -24.43 -22.93
CA GLN A 406 0.18 -23.18 -22.61
C GLN A 406 1.09 -22.17 -21.92
N ASN A 407 1.98 -22.64 -21.03
CA ASN A 407 2.94 -21.75 -20.37
C ASN A 407 3.98 -21.21 -21.35
N ALA A 408 4.43 -22.01 -22.29
CA ALA A 408 5.33 -21.56 -23.35
C ALA A 408 4.69 -20.47 -24.23
N VAL A 409 3.41 -20.64 -24.63
CA VAL A 409 2.67 -19.59 -25.38
C VAL A 409 2.56 -18.31 -24.56
N LYS A 410 2.19 -18.40 -23.27
CA LYS A 410 2.11 -17.24 -22.37
C LYS A 410 3.42 -16.51 -22.26
N SER A 411 4.52 -17.26 -22.08
CA SER A 411 5.86 -16.72 -21.98
C SER A 411 6.29 -15.99 -23.26
N LEU A 412 6.02 -16.55 -24.44
CA LEU A 412 6.24 -15.88 -25.72
C LEU A 412 5.41 -14.58 -25.83
N GLY A 413 4.14 -14.62 -25.43
CA GLY A 413 3.28 -13.43 -25.41
C GLY A 413 3.77 -12.34 -24.45
N GLN A 414 4.34 -12.71 -23.30
CA GLN A 414 4.94 -11.78 -22.35
C GLN A 414 6.23 -11.14 -22.86
N ILE A 415 7.07 -11.89 -23.56
CA ILE A 415 8.29 -11.38 -24.17
C ILE A 415 7.96 -10.32 -25.23
N GLY A 416 6.97 -10.56 -26.09
CA GLY A 416 6.46 -9.61 -27.07
C GLY A 416 7.48 -9.09 -28.08
N SER A 417 8.69 -9.67 -28.14
CA SER A 417 9.71 -9.32 -29.15
C SER A 417 9.27 -9.78 -30.54
N THR A 418 9.85 -9.19 -31.58
CA THR A 418 9.58 -9.62 -32.97
C THR A 418 9.74 -11.12 -33.16
N ALA A 419 10.82 -11.70 -32.60
CA ALA A 419 11.06 -13.13 -32.65
C ALA A 419 9.98 -13.96 -31.93
N ALA A 420 9.50 -13.49 -30.78
CA ALA A 420 8.43 -14.13 -30.01
C ALA A 420 7.08 -14.04 -30.74
N LEU A 421 6.77 -12.90 -31.37
CA LEU A 421 5.54 -12.73 -32.17
C LEU A 421 5.55 -13.63 -33.41
N LEU A 422 6.66 -13.72 -34.13
CA LEU A 422 6.81 -14.65 -35.24
C LEU A 422 6.67 -16.12 -34.81
N ALA A 423 7.18 -16.43 -33.60
CA ALA A 423 6.99 -17.78 -33.03
C ALA A 423 5.52 -18.07 -32.71
N LEU A 424 4.77 -17.09 -32.23
CA LEU A 424 3.33 -17.20 -31.98
C LEU A 424 2.51 -17.29 -33.28
N GLU A 425 2.88 -16.56 -34.33
CA GLU A 425 2.28 -16.71 -35.66
C GLU A 425 2.51 -18.13 -36.23
N ALA A 426 3.72 -18.63 -36.13
CA ALA A 426 4.04 -20.02 -36.52
C ALA A 426 3.27 -21.04 -35.65
N ALA A 427 2.94 -20.69 -34.39
CA ALA A 427 2.21 -21.55 -33.50
C ALA A 427 0.73 -21.72 -33.90
N LEU A 428 0.14 -20.79 -34.70
CA LEU A 428 -1.21 -20.93 -35.25
C LEU A 428 -1.37 -22.15 -36.19
N ASN A 429 -0.27 -22.62 -36.77
CA ASN A 429 -0.24 -23.78 -37.67
C ASN A 429 0.21 -25.06 -36.96
N ARG A 430 0.41 -25.06 -35.63
CA ARG A 430 0.82 -26.26 -34.88
C ARG A 430 -0.32 -27.27 -34.74
N GLU A 431 0.03 -28.53 -34.51
CA GLU A 431 -0.91 -29.63 -34.33
C GLU A 431 -1.86 -29.47 -33.16
N PHE A 432 -1.37 -28.90 -32.04
CA PHE A 432 -2.12 -28.80 -30.79
C PHE A 432 -3.12 -27.63 -30.80
N ALA A 433 -4.41 -27.97 -30.64
CA ALA A 433 -5.50 -26.97 -30.63
C ALA A 433 -5.40 -25.94 -29.50
N ASP A 434 -4.91 -26.33 -28.33
CA ASP A 434 -4.68 -25.45 -27.18
C ASP A 434 -3.58 -24.41 -27.47
N VAL A 435 -2.54 -24.77 -28.20
CA VAL A 435 -1.48 -23.87 -28.65
C VAL A 435 -2.04 -22.85 -29.64
N ARG A 436 -2.78 -23.30 -30.66
CA ARG A 436 -3.38 -22.40 -31.67
C ARG A 436 -4.33 -21.40 -31.04
N ALA A 437 -5.24 -21.89 -30.19
CA ALA A 437 -6.25 -21.05 -29.54
C ALA A 437 -5.63 -20.00 -28.62
N LEU A 438 -4.55 -20.36 -27.90
CA LEU A 438 -3.90 -19.44 -26.99
C LEU A 438 -2.96 -18.47 -27.74
N ALA A 439 -2.23 -18.93 -28.77
CA ALA A 439 -1.37 -18.07 -29.58
C ALA A 439 -2.15 -16.95 -30.28
N ALA A 440 -3.35 -17.26 -30.80
CA ALA A 440 -4.23 -16.27 -31.40
C ALA A 440 -4.63 -15.13 -30.46
N GLN A 441 -4.58 -15.33 -29.13
CA GLN A 441 -4.92 -14.29 -28.15
C GLN A 441 -3.79 -13.27 -27.92
N TYR A 442 -2.56 -13.63 -28.26
CA TYR A 442 -1.37 -12.78 -28.07
C TYR A 442 -0.95 -12.07 -29.35
N LEU A 443 -1.47 -12.49 -30.49
CA LEU A 443 -1.21 -11.83 -31.77
C LEU A 443 -2.18 -10.67 -31.98
N PRO A 444 -1.71 -9.49 -32.45
CA PRO A 444 -2.61 -8.46 -32.91
C PRO A 444 -3.43 -9.01 -34.09
N ASP A 445 -4.73 -8.68 -34.17
CA ASP A 445 -5.60 -9.07 -35.28
C ASP A 445 -4.93 -8.72 -36.62
N VAL A 446 -4.40 -9.72 -37.31
CA VAL A 446 -3.83 -9.57 -38.66
C VAL A 446 -4.98 -9.59 -39.66
N SER A 447 -5.82 -8.56 -39.63
CA SER A 447 -6.71 -8.24 -40.72
C SER A 447 -6.90 -6.72 -40.76
N THR A 448 -5.93 -6.02 -41.31
CA THR A 448 -6.04 -4.88 -42.20
C THR A 448 -4.65 -4.30 -42.50
N GLU A 449 -4.33 -4.32 -43.77
CA GLU A 449 -3.33 -3.58 -44.55
C GLU A 449 -2.33 -2.67 -43.81
N ALA A 450 -1.04 -2.95 -44.05
CA ALA A 450 0.09 -2.12 -43.67
C ALA A 450 -0.01 -0.76 -44.38
N GLU A 451 -0.39 0.28 -43.65
CA GLU A 451 0.02 1.63 -43.95
C GLU A 451 1.04 2.07 -42.89
N THR A 452 2.28 2.20 -43.33
CA THR A 452 3.35 2.84 -42.59
C THR A 452 3.03 4.33 -42.46
N VAL A 453 2.67 4.76 -41.26
CA VAL A 453 2.60 6.18 -40.94
C VAL A 453 3.85 6.54 -40.14
N ASP A 454 4.72 7.31 -40.76
CA ASP A 454 5.84 8.00 -40.11
C ASP A 454 5.28 8.93 -39.02
N LEU A 455 5.66 8.68 -37.77
CA LEU A 455 5.33 9.56 -36.64
C LEU A 455 6.41 10.63 -36.50
N ASP A 456 6.06 11.85 -36.87
CA ASP A 456 6.81 13.06 -36.57
C ASP A 456 6.71 13.38 -35.06
N PRO A 457 7.83 13.50 -34.31
CA PRO A 457 7.83 13.71 -32.87
C PRO A 457 7.44 15.11 -32.41
N SER A 458 7.06 16.04 -33.32
CA SER A 458 6.82 17.46 -32.99
C SER A 458 5.35 17.90 -32.94
N ALA A 459 4.38 17.00 -33.09
CA ALA A 459 2.97 17.36 -33.05
C ALA A 459 2.44 17.40 -31.62
N SER A 460 2.40 18.56 -30.99
CA SER A 460 1.55 18.86 -29.85
C SER A 460 0.08 18.79 -30.29
N ALA A 461 -0.60 17.67 -29.98
CA ALA A 461 -2.01 17.51 -30.29
C ALA A 461 -2.87 18.41 -29.39
N ASP A 462 -3.44 19.44 -30.00
CA ASP A 462 -4.46 20.30 -29.43
C ASP A 462 -5.81 19.54 -29.46
N PHE A 463 -6.21 18.97 -28.32
CA PHE A 463 -7.44 18.19 -28.18
C PHE A 463 -8.65 19.10 -27.88
N SER A 464 -9.06 19.91 -28.83
CA SER A 464 -10.32 20.63 -28.76
C SER A 464 -11.36 19.95 -29.65
N GLY A 465 -12.19 19.06 -29.05
CA GLY A 465 -13.45 18.63 -29.68
C GLY A 465 -13.79 17.15 -29.75
N GLU A 466 -13.03 16.20 -29.21
CA GLU A 466 -13.39 14.78 -29.25
C GLU A 466 -14.22 14.37 -28.02
N LYS A 467 -15.32 13.63 -28.28
CA LYS A 467 -16.24 13.11 -27.27
C LYS A 467 -15.53 12.05 -26.43
N LEU A 468 -15.54 12.22 -25.10
CA LEU A 468 -15.16 11.18 -24.16
C LEU A 468 -15.81 9.82 -24.52
N PRO A 469 -15.12 8.68 -24.30
CA PRO A 469 -15.75 7.37 -24.43
C PRO A 469 -16.93 7.25 -23.47
N LYS A 470 -17.96 6.51 -23.84
CA LYS A 470 -19.05 6.21 -22.92
C LYS A 470 -18.49 5.32 -21.81
N ILE A 471 -18.45 5.85 -20.59
CA ILE A 471 -17.97 5.14 -19.42
C ILE A 471 -19.13 4.49 -18.70
N LEU A 472 -18.98 3.20 -18.37
CA LEU A 472 -19.90 2.40 -17.57
C LEU A 472 -19.16 1.95 -16.32
N ILE A 473 -19.79 2.08 -15.16
CA ILE A 473 -19.21 1.66 -13.88
C ILE A 473 -20.16 0.66 -13.24
N ALA A 474 -19.66 -0.54 -12.95
CA ALA A 474 -20.49 -1.62 -12.42
C ALA A 474 -19.77 -2.41 -11.31
N PRO A 475 -20.52 -3.07 -10.41
CA PRO A 475 -19.98 -4.14 -9.58
C PRO A 475 -19.42 -5.29 -10.42
N GLU A 476 -18.40 -5.98 -9.91
CA GLU A 476 -17.77 -7.11 -10.63
C GLU A 476 -18.76 -8.25 -10.91
N ALA A 477 -19.72 -8.48 -10.02
CA ALA A 477 -20.78 -9.48 -10.18
C ALA A 477 -21.68 -9.18 -11.40
N GLU A 478 -21.94 -7.90 -11.71
CA GLU A 478 -22.79 -7.46 -12.81
C GLU A 478 -21.99 -7.25 -14.12
N ALA A 479 -20.67 -7.18 -14.05
CA ALA A 479 -19.82 -6.88 -15.21
C ALA A 479 -20.05 -7.84 -16.39
N SER A 480 -20.33 -9.11 -16.10
CA SER A 480 -20.60 -10.13 -17.12
C SER A 480 -21.84 -9.82 -17.97
N GLU A 481 -22.86 -9.14 -17.44
CA GLU A 481 -24.09 -8.76 -18.16
C GLU A 481 -23.81 -7.64 -19.17
N TYR A 482 -22.81 -6.80 -18.90
CA TYR A 482 -22.37 -5.74 -19.81
C TYR A 482 -21.50 -6.25 -20.95
N ILE A 483 -20.84 -7.41 -20.77
CA ILE A 483 -19.89 -7.99 -21.73
C ILE A 483 -20.60 -8.89 -22.76
N VAL A 484 -21.69 -9.57 -22.37
CA VAL A 484 -22.39 -10.57 -23.20
C VAL A 484 -23.61 -9.95 -23.90
N ASP A 485 -23.79 -10.24 -25.20
CA ASP A 485 -24.98 -9.99 -26.03
C ASP A 485 -25.54 -8.55 -26.08
N ARG A 486 -24.73 -7.61 -26.58
CA ARG A 486 -25.27 -6.29 -26.95
C ARG A 486 -25.18 -6.03 -28.46
N PRO A 487 -26.20 -5.33 -29.04
CA PRO A 487 -26.20 -4.95 -30.46
C PRO A 487 -24.95 -4.17 -30.86
N ALA A 488 -24.54 -4.29 -32.12
CA ALA A 488 -23.44 -3.53 -32.69
C ALA A 488 -23.59 -2.04 -32.36
N GLY A 489 -22.61 -1.40 -31.75
CA GLY A 489 -22.65 -0.02 -31.28
C GLY A 489 -22.78 0.15 -29.75
N ARG A 490 -23.12 -0.90 -29.01
CA ARG A 490 -23.12 -0.91 -27.53
C ARG A 490 -22.11 -1.90 -26.95
N GLN A 491 -21.26 -2.50 -27.77
CA GLN A 491 -20.23 -3.43 -27.31
C GLN A 491 -19.20 -2.72 -26.45
N ILE A 492 -18.79 -3.42 -25.39
CA ILE A 492 -17.67 -2.97 -24.56
C ILE A 492 -16.38 -3.27 -25.34
N LYS A 493 -15.66 -2.22 -25.72
CA LYS A 493 -14.35 -2.34 -26.38
C LYS A 493 -13.19 -2.33 -25.40
N TYR A 494 -13.37 -1.70 -24.24
CA TYR A 494 -12.35 -1.51 -23.22
C TYR A 494 -12.87 -1.92 -21.86
N LEU A 495 -12.08 -2.63 -21.09
CA LEU A 495 -12.45 -3.10 -19.76
C LEU A 495 -11.29 -2.90 -18.77
N ILE A 496 -11.56 -2.19 -17.69
CA ILE A 496 -10.66 -2.14 -16.53
C ILE A 496 -11.37 -2.84 -15.37
N SER A 497 -10.74 -3.89 -14.84
CA SER A 497 -11.23 -4.62 -13.68
C SER A 497 -10.25 -4.54 -12.53
N ILE A 498 -10.73 -4.15 -11.34
CA ILE A 498 -9.93 -4.02 -10.13
C ILE A 498 -10.46 -5.01 -9.09
N GLY A 499 -9.68 -6.07 -8.84
CA GLY A 499 -9.98 -7.08 -7.82
C GLY A 499 -9.15 -6.91 -6.56
N SER A 500 -9.51 -7.66 -5.53
CA SER A 500 -8.62 -7.90 -4.40
C SER A 500 -7.62 -9.01 -4.76
N PRO A 501 -6.41 -9.02 -4.18
CA PRO A 501 -5.41 -10.04 -4.48
C PRO A 501 -5.95 -11.47 -4.32
N GLY A 502 -5.71 -12.31 -5.32
CA GLY A 502 -6.17 -13.70 -5.33
C GLY A 502 -7.65 -13.91 -5.68
N VAL A 503 -8.42 -12.86 -5.96
CA VAL A 503 -9.80 -12.97 -6.43
C VAL A 503 -9.82 -13.21 -7.93
N ARG A 504 -10.66 -14.17 -8.37
CA ARG A 504 -10.80 -14.52 -9.81
C ARG A 504 -11.32 -13.32 -10.61
N GLU A 505 -10.91 -13.28 -11.87
CA GLU A 505 -11.43 -12.31 -12.85
C GLU A 505 -12.95 -12.44 -13.03
N PRO A 506 -13.65 -11.35 -13.40
CA PRO A 506 -15.07 -11.40 -13.77
C PRO A 506 -15.33 -12.42 -14.86
N ARG A 507 -16.50 -13.05 -14.84
CA ARG A 507 -16.92 -13.95 -15.93
C ARG A 507 -16.90 -13.18 -17.25
N ASN A 508 -16.42 -13.81 -18.32
CA ASN A 508 -16.29 -13.25 -19.67
C ASN A 508 -15.28 -12.09 -19.82
N PHE A 509 -14.43 -11.81 -18.81
CA PHE A 509 -13.36 -10.80 -18.89
C PHE A 509 -12.49 -10.98 -20.14
N HIS A 510 -12.15 -12.22 -20.47
CA HIS A 510 -11.35 -12.60 -21.64
C HIS A 510 -12.00 -12.28 -23.00
N LYS A 511 -13.33 -12.03 -23.05
CA LYS A 511 -14.04 -11.71 -24.30
C LYS A 511 -13.87 -10.25 -24.73
N VAL A 512 -13.37 -9.37 -23.85
CA VAL A 512 -13.11 -7.97 -24.21
C VAL A 512 -11.68 -7.86 -24.74
N PRO A 513 -11.49 -7.40 -25.98
CA PRO A 513 -10.16 -7.39 -26.62
C PRO A 513 -9.16 -6.50 -25.88
N ASN A 514 -9.57 -5.29 -25.47
CA ASN A 514 -8.71 -4.38 -24.73
C ASN A 514 -9.12 -4.39 -23.26
N ARG A 515 -8.29 -5.01 -22.42
CA ARG A 515 -8.58 -5.17 -21.00
C ARG A 515 -7.36 -4.96 -20.12
N LEU A 516 -7.59 -4.39 -18.95
CA LEU A 516 -6.61 -4.18 -17.90
C LEU A 516 -7.14 -4.79 -16.60
N ARG A 517 -6.36 -5.67 -15.98
CA ARG A 517 -6.64 -6.19 -14.64
C ARG A 517 -5.62 -5.63 -13.66
N LEU A 518 -6.11 -5.11 -12.55
CA LEU A 518 -5.31 -4.64 -11.42
C LEU A 518 -5.79 -5.33 -10.14
N GLU A 519 -4.87 -5.59 -9.23
CA GLU A 519 -5.18 -6.30 -7.98
C GLU A 519 -4.59 -5.57 -6.78
N PHE A 520 -5.47 -4.95 -5.99
CA PHE A 520 -5.15 -4.32 -4.72
C PHE A 520 -6.39 -4.18 -3.84
N ASN A 521 -6.17 -3.97 -2.54
CA ASN A 521 -7.25 -3.80 -1.58
C ASN A 521 -7.87 -2.39 -1.64
N ASP A 522 -9.13 -2.28 -1.24
CA ASP A 522 -9.87 -1.02 -1.21
C ASP A 522 -9.63 -0.29 0.11
N LEU A 523 -8.56 0.50 0.17
CA LEU A 523 -8.15 1.26 1.35
C LEU A 523 -7.94 2.71 0.98
N ASP A 524 -8.57 3.62 1.72
CA ASP A 524 -8.53 5.07 1.48
C ASP A 524 -7.24 5.75 1.98
N THR A 525 -6.43 5.04 2.73
CA THR A 525 -5.15 5.51 3.27
C THR A 525 -4.13 4.38 3.25
N PRO A 526 -2.85 4.70 3.09
CA PRO A 526 -1.79 3.70 3.22
C PRO A 526 -1.85 3.04 4.60
N VAL A 527 -1.87 1.71 4.60
CA VAL A 527 -1.83 0.90 5.82
C VAL A 527 -0.60 0.01 5.71
N ASP A 528 0.20 0.00 6.76
CA ASP A 528 1.41 -0.84 6.83
C ASP A 528 1.01 -2.26 7.30
N ASP A 529 0.20 -2.94 6.49
CA ASP A 529 -0.27 -4.30 6.69
C ASP A 529 0.29 -5.17 5.56
N PRO A 530 1.22 -6.09 5.84
CA PRO A 530 1.87 -6.91 4.82
C PRO A 530 0.91 -7.87 4.08
N ASP A 531 -0.26 -8.14 4.66
CA ASP A 531 -1.29 -8.98 4.04
C ASP A 531 -2.21 -8.19 3.11
N ARG A 532 -2.02 -6.87 3.00
CA ARG A 532 -2.82 -6.00 2.15
C ARG A 532 -1.97 -5.35 1.07
N VAL A 533 -2.35 -5.59 -0.17
CA VAL A 533 -1.75 -4.95 -1.34
C VAL A 533 -2.45 -3.61 -1.57
N LEU A 534 -1.70 -2.52 -1.46
CA LEU A 534 -2.18 -1.17 -1.74
C LEU A 534 -1.99 -0.82 -3.22
N PRO A 535 -2.85 0.06 -3.79
CA PRO A 535 -2.57 0.64 -5.08
C PRO A 535 -1.28 1.46 -5.02
N LYS A 536 -0.44 1.29 -6.04
CA LYS A 536 0.84 2.00 -6.22
C LYS A 536 0.73 3.01 -7.35
N LEU A 537 1.67 3.94 -7.39
CA LEU A 537 1.78 4.90 -8.49
C LEU A 537 1.87 4.19 -9.86
N GLU A 538 2.57 3.05 -9.93
CA GLU A 538 2.68 2.22 -11.13
C GLU A 538 1.33 1.70 -11.64
N ASP A 539 0.41 1.36 -10.75
CA ASP A 539 -0.94 0.89 -11.12
C ASP A 539 -1.76 2.03 -11.73
N VAL A 540 -1.60 3.23 -11.20
CA VAL A 540 -2.25 4.44 -11.74
C VAL A 540 -1.65 4.82 -13.08
N ILE A 541 -0.33 4.70 -13.27
CA ILE A 541 0.34 4.91 -14.57
C ILE A 541 -0.22 3.93 -15.61
N LYS A 542 -0.42 2.64 -15.27
CA LYS A 542 -1.05 1.66 -16.18
C LYS A 542 -2.48 2.08 -16.60
N ILE A 543 -3.25 2.66 -15.67
CA ILE A 543 -4.59 3.19 -15.98
C ILE A 543 -4.50 4.36 -16.95
N ILE A 544 -3.56 5.29 -16.73
CA ILE A 544 -3.34 6.46 -17.61
C ILE A 544 -2.89 6.00 -19.00
N ASP A 545 -1.93 5.10 -19.10
CA ASP A 545 -1.45 4.55 -20.37
C ASP A 545 -2.56 3.83 -21.14
N PHE A 546 -3.40 3.09 -20.42
CA PHE A 546 -4.57 2.45 -21.00
C PHE A 546 -5.57 3.47 -21.53
N ALA A 547 -5.83 4.56 -20.78
CA ALA A 547 -6.69 5.65 -21.20
C ALA A 547 -6.15 6.34 -22.48
N LEU A 548 -4.86 6.65 -22.52
CA LEU A 548 -4.24 7.30 -23.69
C LEU A 548 -4.28 6.42 -24.94
N LYS A 549 -4.14 5.09 -24.80
CA LYS A 549 -4.34 4.15 -25.92
C LYS A 549 -5.78 4.11 -26.42
N MET A 550 -6.76 4.39 -25.56
CA MET A 550 -8.17 4.46 -25.94
C MET A 550 -8.47 5.70 -26.80
N SER A 551 -7.76 6.82 -26.62
CA SER A 551 -7.98 8.06 -27.38
C SER A 551 -7.80 7.86 -28.89
N ALA A 552 -6.92 6.96 -29.28
CA ALA A 552 -6.66 6.63 -30.67
C ALA A 552 -7.78 5.82 -31.36
N ARG A 553 -8.65 5.13 -30.57
CA ARG A 553 -9.71 4.27 -31.10
C ARG A 553 -10.96 4.36 -30.21
N PRO A 554 -11.91 5.27 -30.46
CA PRO A 554 -13.06 5.47 -29.56
C PRO A 554 -13.92 4.22 -29.40
N GLY A 555 -14.40 4.00 -28.17
CA GLY A 555 -15.27 2.86 -27.85
C GLY A 555 -15.78 2.94 -26.41
N ASN A 556 -16.74 2.07 -26.04
CA ASN A 556 -17.30 2.04 -24.70
C ASN A 556 -16.31 1.40 -23.72
N LEU A 557 -16.10 2.06 -22.57
CA LEU A 557 -15.28 1.57 -21.46
C LEU A 557 -16.18 1.06 -20.34
N LEU A 558 -15.93 -0.15 -19.87
CA LEU A 558 -16.49 -0.68 -18.63
C LEU A 558 -15.38 -0.67 -17.55
N VAL A 559 -15.66 -0.07 -16.40
CA VAL A 559 -14.79 -0.11 -15.22
C VAL A 559 -15.53 -0.84 -14.11
N CYS A 560 -14.95 -1.88 -13.56
CA CYS A 560 -15.57 -2.64 -12.49
C CYS A 560 -14.61 -2.94 -11.33
N CYS A 561 -15.17 -2.98 -10.13
CA CYS A 561 -14.54 -3.50 -8.91
C CYS A 561 -15.61 -4.25 -8.11
N GLN A 562 -15.25 -4.81 -6.97
CA GLN A 562 -16.16 -5.65 -6.18
C GLN A 562 -17.55 -5.02 -5.95
N SER A 563 -17.61 -3.75 -5.54
CA SER A 563 -18.86 -3.01 -5.26
C SER A 563 -19.28 -2.03 -6.35
N GLY A 564 -18.39 -1.66 -7.27
CA GLY A 564 -18.63 -0.63 -8.27
C GLY A 564 -18.71 0.81 -7.72
N ILE A 565 -18.18 1.09 -6.54
CA ILE A 565 -18.37 2.37 -5.83
C ILE A 565 -17.07 3.11 -5.55
N SER A 566 -16.01 2.42 -5.12
CA SER A 566 -14.77 3.04 -4.63
C SER A 566 -13.62 2.94 -5.65
N ARG A 567 -12.99 1.80 -5.83
CA ARG A 567 -11.85 1.59 -6.75
C ARG A 567 -12.19 1.89 -8.21
N SER A 568 -13.37 1.42 -8.68
CA SER A 568 -13.82 1.63 -10.06
C SER A 568 -14.13 3.09 -10.34
N THR A 569 -14.68 3.85 -9.38
CA THR A 569 -14.98 5.28 -9.57
C THR A 569 -13.71 6.14 -9.53
N ALA A 570 -12.72 5.79 -8.68
CA ALA A 570 -11.40 6.41 -8.70
C ALA A 570 -10.67 6.17 -10.04
N THR A 571 -10.75 4.94 -10.55
CA THR A 571 -10.18 4.57 -11.86
C THR A 571 -10.87 5.32 -13.00
N ALA A 572 -12.19 5.40 -13.00
CA ALA A 572 -12.96 6.15 -14.01
C ALA A 572 -12.60 7.64 -13.98
N LEU A 573 -12.44 8.23 -12.79
CA LEU A 573 -12.01 9.61 -12.62
C LEU A 573 -10.60 9.83 -13.19
N THR A 574 -9.68 8.91 -12.92
CA THR A 574 -8.31 8.95 -13.48
C THR A 574 -8.33 8.91 -15.01
N VAL A 575 -9.13 8.01 -15.61
CA VAL A 575 -9.29 7.91 -17.07
C VAL A 575 -9.85 9.21 -17.65
N CYS A 576 -10.93 9.75 -17.07
CA CYS A 576 -11.53 11.00 -17.53
C CYS A 576 -10.53 12.16 -17.43
N ALA A 577 -9.82 12.29 -16.32
CA ALA A 577 -8.84 13.35 -16.12
C ALA A 577 -7.66 13.25 -17.09
N ALA A 578 -7.21 12.02 -17.41
CA ALA A 578 -6.15 11.80 -18.40
C ALA A 578 -6.59 12.21 -19.81
N LEU A 579 -7.84 11.89 -20.20
CA LEU A 579 -8.39 12.18 -21.52
C LEU A 579 -8.81 13.65 -21.71
N LEU A 580 -9.36 14.29 -20.68
CA LEU A 580 -9.82 15.69 -20.74
C LEU A 580 -8.70 16.72 -20.61
N GLY A 581 -7.56 16.33 -20.06
CA GLY A 581 -6.44 17.26 -19.87
C GLY A 581 -6.55 18.11 -18.60
N ARG A 582 -5.54 18.99 -18.41
CA ARG A 582 -5.39 19.81 -17.20
C ARG A 582 -6.44 20.93 -17.14
N GLY A 583 -7.00 21.17 -15.94
CA GLY A 583 -8.03 22.19 -15.71
C GLY A 583 -9.46 21.71 -15.94
N LYS A 584 -9.66 20.41 -16.25
CA LYS A 584 -10.95 19.78 -16.52
C LYS A 584 -11.38 18.77 -15.44
N GLU A 585 -10.85 18.91 -14.23
CA GLU A 585 -11.06 17.97 -13.12
C GLU A 585 -12.54 17.90 -12.70
N GLN A 586 -13.27 19.05 -12.74
CA GLN A 586 -14.70 19.08 -12.45
C GLN A 586 -15.54 18.39 -13.55
N GLU A 587 -15.16 18.55 -14.80
CA GLU A 587 -15.83 17.86 -15.93
C GLU A 587 -15.60 16.35 -15.83
N ALA A 588 -14.36 15.93 -15.48
CA ALA A 588 -14.03 14.52 -15.25
C ALA A 588 -14.90 13.93 -14.14
N TRP A 589 -15.08 14.64 -13.05
CA TRP A 589 -15.93 14.20 -11.93
C TRP A 589 -17.42 14.15 -12.30
N ALA A 590 -17.91 15.13 -13.05
CA ALA A 590 -19.30 15.12 -13.51
C ALA A 590 -19.63 13.89 -14.39
N VAL A 591 -18.70 13.44 -15.23
CA VAL A 591 -18.85 12.21 -16.03
C VAL A 591 -18.96 10.97 -15.14
N VAL A 592 -18.14 10.88 -14.08
CA VAL A 592 -18.20 9.76 -13.13
C VAL A 592 -19.51 9.73 -12.36
N LEU A 593 -19.98 10.88 -11.88
CA LEU A 593 -21.28 11.00 -11.19
C LEU A 593 -22.45 10.65 -12.10
N ALA A 594 -22.43 11.05 -13.37
CA ALA A 594 -23.44 10.68 -14.35
C ALA A 594 -23.46 9.16 -14.61
N ALA A 595 -22.30 8.50 -14.61
CA ALA A 595 -22.18 7.06 -14.77
C ALA A 595 -22.53 6.28 -13.49
N ARG A 596 -22.29 6.86 -12.31
CA ARG A 596 -22.51 6.23 -11.00
C ARG A 596 -22.83 7.32 -9.94
N PRO A 597 -24.11 7.66 -9.70
CA PRO A 597 -24.51 8.73 -8.77
C PRO A 597 -24.03 8.53 -7.32
N GLN A 598 -23.90 7.28 -6.87
CA GLN A 598 -23.39 6.92 -5.55
C GLN A 598 -21.86 6.75 -5.48
N ALA A 599 -21.10 7.32 -6.43
CA ALA A 599 -19.65 7.23 -6.48
C ALA A 599 -19.00 7.76 -5.20
N LYS A 600 -18.08 6.97 -4.64
CA LYS A 600 -17.22 7.34 -3.52
C LYS A 600 -15.79 6.89 -3.85
N PRO A 601 -15.06 7.66 -4.67
CA PRO A 601 -13.76 7.26 -5.15
C PRO A 601 -12.76 7.00 -4.02
N ASN A 602 -11.97 5.95 -4.18
CA ASN A 602 -10.86 5.64 -3.29
C ASN A 602 -9.89 6.81 -3.24
N ARG A 603 -9.75 7.45 -2.09
CA ARG A 603 -8.99 8.71 -1.92
C ARG A 603 -7.51 8.53 -2.18
N TRP A 604 -6.94 7.39 -1.78
CA TRP A 604 -5.53 7.11 -2.03
C TRP A 604 -5.22 6.98 -3.52
N MET A 605 -6.05 6.28 -4.29
CA MET A 605 -5.92 6.21 -5.74
C MET A 605 -6.03 7.58 -6.41
N VAL A 606 -6.94 8.44 -5.94
CA VAL A 606 -7.10 9.79 -6.48
C VAL A 606 -5.89 10.66 -6.19
N GLN A 607 -5.27 10.53 -5.02
CA GLN A 607 -4.00 11.23 -4.69
C GLN A 607 -2.86 10.76 -5.59
N LEU A 608 -2.73 9.47 -5.84
CA LEU A 608 -1.75 8.92 -6.78
C LEU A 608 -2.01 9.39 -8.22
N ALA A 609 -3.29 9.58 -8.61
CA ALA A 609 -3.66 10.11 -9.92
C ALA A 609 -3.32 11.61 -10.05
N ASP A 610 -3.52 12.39 -8.99
CA ASP A 610 -3.07 13.79 -8.93
C ASP A 610 -1.56 13.91 -9.16
N GLU A 611 -0.79 13.05 -8.51
CA GLU A 611 0.67 12.98 -8.64
C GLU A 611 1.08 12.57 -10.06
N ALA A 612 0.54 11.45 -10.56
CA ALA A 612 0.88 10.90 -11.89
C ALA A 612 0.52 11.86 -13.04
N LEU A 613 -0.58 12.62 -12.92
CA LEU A 613 -1.05 13.57 -13.93
C LEU A 613 -0.53 14.99 -13.70
N GLY A 614 0.22 15.25 -12.64
CA GLY A 614 0.74 16.58 -12.29
C GLY A 614 -0.37 17.60 -12.04
N ARG A 615 -1.45 17.23 -11.31
CA ARG A 615 -2.65 18.06 -11.10
C ARG A 615 -2.62 18.92 -9.84
N ASP A 616 -1.54 18.86 -9.05
CA ASP A 616 -1.34 19.68 -7.85
C ASP A 616 -2.49 19.58 -6.81
N GLY A 617 -3.03 18.37 -6.59
CA GLY A 617 -4.13 18.09 -5.65
C GLY A 617 -5.53 18.47 -6.15
N LYS A 618 -5.71 18.86 -7.40
CA LYS A 618 -7.00 19.36 -7.93
C LYS A 618 -8.03 18.25 -8.10
N LEU A 619 -7.62 17.02 -8.43
CA LEU A 619 -8.52 15.88 -8.48
C LEU A 619 -9.04 15.51 -7.09
N ALA A 620 -8.19 15.54 -6.07
CA ALA A 620 -8.60 15.31 -4.69
C ALA A 620 -9.52 16.43 -4.16
N LEU A 621 -9.23 17.70 -4.53
CA LEU A 621 -10.04 18.85 -4.14
C LEU A 621 -11.48 18.78 -4.67
N VAL A 622 -11.69 18.29 -5.89
CA VAL A 622 -13.04 18.13 -6.46
C VAL A 622 -13.90 17.19 -5.62
N LEU A 623 -13.33 16.15 -5.01
CA LEU A 623 -14.06 15.25 -4.11
C LEU A 623 -14.44 15.93 -2.80
N GLU A 624 -13.60 16.83 -2.28
CA GLU A 624 -13.88 17.57 -1.05
C GLU A 624 -15.00 18.60 -1.23
N LEU A 625 -15.04 19.26 -2.40
CA LEU A 625 -16.05 20.25 -2.72
C LEU A 625 -17.46 19.65 -2.88
N THR A 626 -17.57 18.43 -3.40
CA THR A 626 -18.86 17.75 -3.59
C THR A 626 -19.39 17.09 -2.33
N THR A 627 -18.55 16.79 -1.34
CA THR A 627 -19.01 16.28 -0.04
C THR A 627 -19.44 17.40 0.92
N ALA A 628 -19.24 18.67 0.55
CA ALA A 628 -19.56 19.85 1.35
C ALA A 628 -20.91 20.51 1.02
N THR A 629 -21.67 20.03 0.03
CA THR A 629 -23.04 20.50 -0.24
C THR A 629 -24.03 19.78 0.66
N PRO A 630 -24.76 20.52 1.54
CA PRO A 630 -25.89 19.94 2.25
C PRO A 630 -27.01 19.60 1.24
N GLU A 631 -27.72 18.53 1.54
CA GLU A 631 -29.00 18.21 0.94
C GLU A 631 -29.88 19.47 0.85
N LEU A 632 -30.06 20.01 -0.34
CA LEU A 632 -31.14 20.94 -0.61
C LEU A 632 -32.40 20.10 -0.70
N GLU A 633 -33.24 20.24 0.33
CA GLU A 633 -34.62 19.80 0.36
C GLU A 633 -35.30 20.12 -0.97
N ILE A 634 -35.72 19.08 -1.66
CA ILE A 634 -36.78 19.22 -2.66
C ILE A 634 -38.07 19.35 -1.86
N ALA A 635 -38.41 20.60 -1.48
CA ALA A 635 -39.73 20.96 -1.04
C ALA A 635 -40.68 20.90 -2.26
N ASN A 636 -41.71 20.11 -2.12
CA ASN A 636 -42.87 19.97 -2.99
C ASN A 636 -43.39 21.30 -3.54
N SER A 637 -43.60 21.37 -4.84
CA SER A 637 -44.78 21.97 -5.48
C SER A 637 -45.06 21.25 -6.78
#